data_6f3899effe8c4519fbf48e13512937da
#
_entry.id   6f3899effe8c4519fbf48e13512937da
#
_cell.length_a   1.000
_cell.length_b   1.000
_cell.length_c   1.000
_cell.angle_alpha   90.00
_cell.angle_beta   90.00
_cell.angle_gamma   90.00
#
_symmetry.space_group_name_H-M   'P 1'
#
loop_
_entity.id
_entity.type
_entity.pdbx_description
1 polymer ?
#
loop_
_entity_poly.entity_id
_entity_poly.type
_entity_poly.pdbx_seq_one_letter_code
_entity_poly.pdbx_strand_id
1 'polypeptide(L)'
;MSPPPGPVLRWDVPTPQNLLELRDAAPPASLVAGPLEHTFHRDIYFDTTEGTLSRRDVTCRVRIGADDVRRLTLTLPGSGGPRERFESVAEEPDPTAILAGATETARRLRGLADPAELVPAATLEISRSRREASPSWPWRARYLLEYDAVTVRHEGLTRGFQELRLRQLRRGHPALDAVGESITRGYQLRPVLDSKLARAQRLLGSLEREAIARSLGSGRCVTLLALDAGTLALHREGRALRLPALDGSGEAAVRQLLRETFGSGAGDLALLGTAPGPGGLRLQEVWLARRLRQDGSGDGIVWVPVVDALSRAGAPGFDHPETMVALALASRSDLFSEGRVPAPARSTHAALPVPDTVADPETLLDEDTSALEFNRRVLALAEDEATPLLERLGFLAIVSANLDEFYMVNVGALKRRGAEVDAGRLEALTIRVVQLVERQYRQAEQCLARLAAEGIRIRTWNDVAPAERALLTERFGREIFPSLAPRAITAAPGFPVQVLPGLVLLLAVLLRDGEDGPMHLAVVKLPERLPRFLPVTGGSDLIPLEEVVRANVGALYPGRQVVEAHLFRLTRAADLELVEDRAGNLLQAIEEAVGRRAANAVMRIEVERRMPAAVRERLLWELRFEPGAEAGALTERDVLAVPGLLDLRSLRELFDAPVAGGRYAPLQGADPFPPGVDLWRLLDERERLVYHPYDGFDRTVGRFFADAAQDPAVVGIRATLYRVGERSPVVESLLAALRRGKDVSLFVELKARFDEARNAGWVRRLEEAGANLAYGVVGLKNHAKLALVVRREGDALRRYVHVGTGNYNAATARVYTDLGLFSADPDLAADVNDLFNQLTGSSHAPSGAFRRLHVAPAGLLPWLLETIDAEAARARAGETARIRAKLNGVADVQVVQALYSASQAGVTIELVVRGICTLRPGVPGVSERIRVVSRLGRFLEHARIYEFGPPERARHYIGSADWRPRNLRRRIEAVVPVEDSAARERLRTQLDRELADPQAWVLHPDGSYNRGGPDGP
;
A
#
# COMPACT_ATOMS: atom_id res chain seq x y z
N MET A 1 -21.95 -19.54 -47.60
CA MET A 1 -22.43 -20.18 -46.36
C MET A 1 -21.24 -20.86 -45.68
N SER A 2 -20.81 -20.34 -44.56
CA SER A 2 -19.77 -21.00 -43.75
C SER A 2 -20.36 -22.30 -43.20
N PRO A 3 -19.59 -23.41 -43.17
CA PRO A 3 -20.09 -24.67 -42.64
C PRO A 3 -20.53 -24.50 -41.17
N PRO A 4 -21.56 -25.23 -40.72
CA PRO A 4 -22.03 -25.13 -39.33
C PRO A 4 -20.86 -25.38 -38.37
N PRO A 5 -20.79 -24.63 -37.27
CA PRO A 5 -19.71 -24.78 -36.31
C PRO A 5 -19.70 -26.20 -35.72
N GLY A 6 -18.59 -26.92 -35.90
CA GLY A 6 -18.40 -28.24 -35.31
C GLY A 6 -18.43 -28.21 -33.76
N PRO A 7 -18.47 -29.38 -33.12
CA PRO A 7 -18.49 -29.49 -31.67
C PRO A 7 -17.30 -28.74 -31.04
N VAL A 8 -17.55 -28.08 -29.90
CA VAL A 8 -16.56 -27.29 -29.18
C VAL A 8 -16.43 -27.84 -27.75
N LEU A 9 -15.22 -28.24 -27.39
CA LEU A 9 -14.88 -28.57 -26.01
C LEU A 9 -14.34 -27.34 -25.29
N ARG A 10 -14.57 -27.24 -23.98
CA ARG A 10 -14.20 -26.09 -23.14
C ARG A 10 -13.66 -26.56 -21.80
N TRP A 11 -12.71 -25.79 -21.26
CA TRP A 11 -12.13 -26.00 -19.95
C TRP A 11 -12.04 -24.69 -19.19
N ASP A 12 -12.26 -24.78 -17.89
CA ASP A 12 -11.99 -23.70 -16.98
C ASP A 12 -10.48 -23.61 -16.72
N VAL A 13 -9.95 -22.38 -16.80
CA VAL A 13 -8.55 -22.11 -16.50
C VAL A 13 -8.50 -21.29 -15.21
N PRO A 14 -7.83 -21.76 -14.15
CA PRO A 14 -7.97 -21.17 -12.81
C PRO A 14 -7.54 -19.71 -12.72
N THR A 15 -6.50 -19.30 -13.43
CA THR A 15 -5.96 -17.94 -13.34
C THR A 15 -5.57 -17.39 -14.71
N PRO A 16 -5.48 -16.04 -14.86
CA PRO A 16 -4.93 -15.42 -16.06
C PRO A 16 -3.52 -15.89 -16.39
N GLN A 17 -2.70 -16.13 -15.37
CA GLN A 17 -1.32 -16.61 -15.52
C GLN A 17 -1.31 -18.01 -16.14
N ASN A 18 -2.14 -18.93 -15.64
CA ASN A 18 -2.27 -20.26 -16.22
C ASN A 18 -2.75 -20.21 -17.68
N LEU A 19 -3.61 -19.25 -18.03
CA LEU A 19 -4.03 -19.07 -19.43
C LEU A 19 -2.86 -18.66 -20.33
N LEU A 20 -1.98 -17.78 -19.85
CA LEU A 20 -0.77 -17.37 -20.56
C LEU A 20 0.21 -18.52 -20.72
N GLU A 21 0.45 -19.29 -19.67
CA GLU A 21 1.31 -20.49 -19.70
C GLU A 21 0.80 -21.54 -20.68
N LEU A 22 -0.51 -21.82 -20.68
CA LEU A 22 -1.15 -22.72 -21.64
C LEU A 22 -1.08 -22.20 -23.08
N ARG A 23 -1.18 -20.90 -23.26
CA ARG A 23 -1.04 -20.27 -24.58
C ARG A 23 0.37 -20.46 -25.13
N ASP A 24 1.40 -20.30 -24.28
CA ASP A 24 2.80 -20.33 -24.70
C ASP A 24 3.38 -21.76 -24.73
N ALA A 25 2.70 -22.69 -24.07
CA ALA A 25 3.07 -24.11 -24.08
C ALA A 25 2.85 -24.78 -25.45
N ALA A 26 3.58 -25.86 -25.70
CA ALA A 26 3.33 -26.70 -26.87
C ALA A 26 1.93 -27.36 -26.76
N PRO A 27 1.16 -27.41 -27.86
CA PRO A 27 -0.13 -28.10 -27.85
C PRO A 27 0.02 -29.58 -27.47
N PRO A 28 -0.93 -30.14 -26.71
CA PRO A 28 -0.90 -31.56 -26.36
C PRO A 28 -1.18 -32.47 -27.57
N ALA A 29 -1.07 -33.75 -27.38
CA ALA A 29 -1.33 -34.82 -28.37
C ALA A 29 -0.44 -34.74 -29.64
N SER A 30 0.80 -34.26 -29.51
CA SER A 30 1.77 -34.14 -30.61
C SER A 30 1.26 -33.27 -31.78
N LEU A 31 0.43 -32.28 -31.47
CA LEU A 31 -0.02 -31.31 -32.44
C LEU A 31 1.07 -30.26 -32.67
N VAL A 32 1.20 -29.82 -33.92
CA VAL A 32 2.04 -28.69 -34.32
C VAL A 32 1.17 -27.43 -34.34
N ALA A 33 1.58 -26.41 -33.59
CA ALA A 33 0.87 -25.14 -33.53
C ALA A 33 1.24 -24.20 -34.69
N GLY A 34 0.24 -23.58 -35.27
CA GLY A 34 0.41 -22.44 -36.17
C GLY A 34 0.69 -21.11 -35.38
N PRO A 35 0.84 -20.02 -36.12
CA PRO A 35 1.02 -18.71 -35.54
C PRO A 35 -0.13 -18.33 -34.58
N LEU A 36 0.18 -17.54 -33.57
CA LEU A 36 -0.79 -17.06 -32.60
C LEU A 36 -1.39 -15.74 -33.10
N GLU A 37 -2.72 -15.69 -33.20
CA GLU A 37 -3.48 -14.48 -33.51
C GLU A 37 -4.19 -13.98 -32.25
N HIS A 38 -4.18 -12.67 -32.04
CA HIS A 38 -4.85 -12.01 -30.94
C HIS A 38 -6.03 -11.21 -31.45
N THR A 39 -7.17 -11.35 -30.79
CA THR A 39 -8.37 -10.56 -31.08
C THR A 39 -9.01 -10.11 -29.77
N PHE A 40 -9.62 -8.94 -29.82
CA PHE A 40 -10.46 -8.46 -28.74
C PHE A 40 -11.85 -8.19 -29.31
N HIS A 41 -12.88 -8.46 -28.52
CA HIS A 41 -14.24 -8.08 -28.88
C HIS A 41 -15.10 -7.91 -27.63
N ARG A 42 -16.12 -7.06 -27.77
CA ARG A 42 -17.15 -6.85 -26.77
C ARG A 42 -18.41 -7.56 -27.24
N ASP A 43 -18.96 -8.43 -26.41
CA ASP A 43 -20.22 -9.11 -26.62
C ASP A 43 -21.27 -8.50 -25.68
N ILE A 44 -22.32 -7.88 -26.23
CA ILE A 44 -23.46 -7.37 -25.48
C ILE A 44 -24.61 -8.33 -25.70
N TYR A 45 -25.06 -8.97 -24.66
CA TYR A 45 -26.22 -9.87 -24.70
C TYR A 45 -27.47 -9.10 -24.31
N PHE A 46 -28.55 -9.35 -25.05
CA PHE A 46 -29.83 -8.68 -24.84
C PHE A 46 -30.91 -9.68 -24.48
N ASP A 47 -31.79 -9.27 -23.55
CA ASP A 47 -33.02 -9.96 -23.19
C ASP A 47 -34.07 -8.91 -22.76
N THR A 48 -35.29 -9.32 -22.58
CA THR A 48 -36.30 -8.45 -21.91
C THR A 48 -36.04 -8.49 -20.40
N THR A 49 -36.56 -7.50 -19.66
CA THR A 49 -36.47 -7.48 -18.18
C THR A 49 -37.06 -8.75 -17.52
N GLU A 50 -38.01 -9.38 -18.22
CA GLU A 50 -38.61 -10.63 -17.77
C GLU A 50 -37.87 -11.90 -18.25
N GLY A 51 -36.78 -11.79 -19.02
CA GLY A 51 -36.02 -12.92 -19.55
C GLY A 51 -36.77 -13.72 -20.63
N THR A 52 -37.51 -13.05 -21.49
CA THR A 52 -38.34 -13.70 -22.55
C THR A 52 -37.53 -14.57 -23.50
N LEU A 53 -36.34 -14.11 -23.91
CA LEU A 53 -35.45 -14.86 -24.78
C LEU A 53 -34.81 -16.04 -24.07
N SER A 54 -34.29 -15.81 -22.84
CA SER A 54 -33.66 -16.85 -22.02
C SER A 54 -34.62 -17.98 -21.70
N ARG A 55 -35.88 -17.69 -21.37
CA ARG A 55 -36.91 -18.72 -21.10
C ARG A 55 -37.24 -19.58 -22.33
N ARG A 56 -36.95 -19.09 -23.53
CA ARG A 56 -37.12 -19.81 -24.81
C ARG A 56 -35.83 -20.45 -25.31
N ASP A 57 -34.77 -20.47 -24.49
CA ASP A 57 -33.43 -20.92 -24.85
C ASP A 57 -32.82 -20.18 -26.06
N VAL A 58 -33.21 -18.91 -26.23
CA VAL A 58 -32.73 -18.02 -27.31
C VAL A 58 -31.64 -17.12 -26.78
N THR A 59 -30.58 -16.94 -27.54
CA THR A 59 -29.52 -15.98 -27.22
C THR A 59 -29.44 -14.90 -28.30
N CYS A 60 -29.60 -13.64 -27.89
CA CYS A 60 -29.39 -12.47 -28.73
C CYS A 60 -28.15 -11.73 -28.32
N ARG A 61 -27.22 -11.48 -29.24
CA ARG A 61 -25.92 -10.88 -28.93
C ARG A 61 -25.50 -9.93 -30.05
N VAL A 62 -25.07 -8.71 -29.69
CA VAL A 62 -24.34 -7.80 -30.57
C VAL A 62 -22.83 -7.94 -30.20
N ARG A 63 -22.01 -8.30 -31.17
CA ARG A 63 -20.57 -8.34 -31.07
C ARG A 63 -19.96 -7.13 -31.75
N ILE A 64 -19.09 -6.42 -31.04
CA ILE A 64 -18.27 -5.34 -31.57
C ILE A 64 -16.83 -5.83 -31.64
N GLY A 65 -16.28 -5.96 -32.82
CA GLY A 65 -14.90 -6.39 -33.06
C GLY A 65 -13.89 -5.27 -32.92
N ALA A 66 -12.60 -5.63 -32.96
CA ALA A 66 -11.48 -4.68 -32.97
C ALA A 66 -11.49 -3.76 -34.20
N ASP A 67 -12.08 -4.25 -35.29
CA ASP A 67 -12.29 -3.57 -36.57
C ASP A 67 -13.53 -2.67 -36.59
N ASP A 68 -14.13 -2.42 -35.42
CA ASP A 68 -15.42 -1.75 -35.20
C ASP A 68 -16.60 -2.37 -35.96
N VAL A 69 -16.40 -3.54 -36.56
CA VAL A 69 -17.46 -4.28 -37.22
C VAL A 69 -18.43 -4.85 -36.21
N ARG A 70 -19.69 -4.50 -36.32
CA ARG A 70 -20.76 -4.92 -35.43
C ARG A 70 -21.53 -6.09 -36.07
N ARG A 71 -21.70 -7.16 -35.29
CA ARG A 71 -22.39 -8.39 -35.74
C ARG A 71 -23.51 -8.73 -34.79
N LEU A 72 -24.75 -8.67 -35.30
CA LEU A 72 -25.90 -9.21 -34.55
C LEU A 72 -25.94 -10.71 -34.75
N THR A 73 -25.94 -11.46 -33.65
CA THR A 73 -26.06 -12.91 -33.65
C THR A 73 -27.28 -13.34 -32.88
N LEU A 74 -28.14 -14.14 -33.50
CA LEU A 74 -29.30 -14.79 -32.89
C LEU A 74 -29.05 -16.30 -32.89
N THR A 75 -29.17 -16.96 -31.75
CA THR A 75 -29.02 -18.41 -31.62
C THR A 75 -30.33 -18.98 -31.07
N LEU A 76 -30.94 -19.89 -31.83
CA LEU A 76 -32.21 -20.51 -31.52
C LEU A 76 -32.01 -22.00 -31.13
N PRO A 77 -32.91 -22.58 -30.33
CA PRO A 77 -32.93 -24.03 -30.13
C PRO A 77 -33.26 -24.74 -31.42
N GLY A 78 -32.52 -25.79 -31.78
CA GLY A 78 -32.85 -26.59 -32.96
C GLY A 78 -33.99 -27.56 -32.67
N SER A 79 -34.85 -27.78 -33.67
CA SER A 79 -35.96 -28.76 -33.58
C SER A 79 -35.41 -30.21 -33.63
N GLY A 80 -34.87 -30.72 -32.54
CA GLY A 80 -34.27 -32.06 -32.41
C GLY A 80 -32.85 -32.23 -32.93
N GLY A 81 -32.11 -31.11 -33.18
CA GLY A 81 -30.74 -31.08 -33.69
C GLY A 81 -29.90 -29.96 -33.10
N PRO A 82 -28.73 -29.65 -33.64
CA PRO A 82 -27.87 -28.58 -33.18
C PRO A 82 -28.55 -27.22 -33.28
N ARG A 83 -28.20 -26.30 -32.34
CA ARG A 83 -28.72 -24.92 -32.31
C ARG A 83 -28.52 -24.19 -33.67
N GLU A 84 -29.56 -23.52 -34.13
CA GLU A 84 -29.50 -22.68 -35.32
C GLU A 84 -28.94 -21.30 -34.98
N ARG A 85 -27.99 -20.84 -35.81
CA ARG A 85 -27.34 -19.54 -35.61
C ARG A 85 -27.50 -18.66 -36.85
N PHE A 86 -28.05 -17.48 -36.63
CA PHE A 86 -28.19 -16.42 -37.63
C PHE A 86 -27.27 -15.28 -37.28
N GLU A 87 -26.54 -14.73 -38.24
CA GLU A 87 -25.60 -13.63 -38.01
C GLU A 87 -25.69 -12.64 -39.17
N SER A 88 -25.72 -11.35 -38.84
CA SER A 88 -25.71 -10.26 -39.80
C SER A 88 -24.76 -9.18 -39.37
N VAL A 89 -24.04 -8.57 -40.30
CA VAL A 89 -23.26 -7.35 -40.07
C VAL A 89 -24.21 -6.16 -40.04
N ALA A 90 -23.97 -5.24 -39.14
CA ALA A 90 -24.76 -4.01 -38.99
C ALA A 90 -23.83 -2.80 -39.03
N GLU A 91 -24.31 -1.72 -39.65
CA GLU A 91 -23.59 -0.46 -39.81
C GLU A 91 -23.96 0.58 -38.76
N GLU A 92 -25.08 0.37 -38.06
CA GLU A 92 -25.55 1.27 -36.98
C GLU A 92 -24.57 1.34 -35.83
N PRO A 93 -24.22 2.55 -35.33
CA PRO A 93 -23.26 2.73 -34.26
C PRO A 93 -23.81 2.31 -32.87
N ASP A 94 -25.10 2.45 -32.65
CA ASP A 94 -25.76 2.08 -31.39
C ASP A 94 -26.16 0.60 -31.39
N PRO A 95 -25.70 -0.19 -30.42
CA PRO A 95 -26.09 -1.59 -30.26
C PRO A 95 -27.60 -1.82 -30.16
N THR A 96 -28.35 -0.91 -29.56
CA THR A 96 -29.81 -0.97 -29.45
C THR A 96 -30.47 -0.71 -30.79
N ALA A 97 -29.99 0.24 -31.59
CA ALA A 97 -30.48 0.51 -32.96
C ALA A 97 -30.28 -0.70 -33.88
N ILE A 98 -29.22 -1.47 -33.69
CA ILE A 98 -28.93 -2.70 -34.45
C ILE A 98 -30.06 -3.74 -34.27
N LEU A 99 -30.66 -3.84 -33.10
CA LEU A 99 -31.75 -4.79 -32.80
C LEU A 99 -33.03 -4.46 -33.63
N ALA A 100 -33.29 -3.16 -33.84
CA ALA A 100 -34.41 -2.67 -34.59
C ALA A 100 -34.14 -2.56 -36.12
N GLY A 101 -32.88 -2.79 -36.55
CA GLY A 101 -32.41 -2.61 -37.91
C GLY A 101 -33.08 -3.48 -38.98
N ALA A 102 -32.70 -3.28 -40.23
CA ALA A 102 -33.32 -3.95 -41.40
C ALA A 102 -32.69 -5.32 -41.71
N THR A 103 -31.69 -5.78 -41.00
CA THR A 103 -31.01 -7.05 -41.26
C THR A 103 -31.94 -8.26 -41.11
N GLU A 104 -31.61 -9.37 -41.77
CA GLU A 104 -32.38 -10.59 -41.65
C GLU A 104 -32.43 -11.11 -40.22
N THR A 105 -31.33 -11.03 -39.51
CA THR A 105 -31.24 -11.46 -38.10
C THR A 105 -32.11 -10.59 -37.18
N ALA A 106 -32.16 -9.27 -37.41
CA ALA A 106 -33.05 -8.35 -36.71
C ALA A 106 -34.54 -8.59 -37.00
N ARG A 107 -34.88 -8.94 -38.25
CA ARG A 107 -36.26 -9.33 -38.60
C ARG A 107 -36.71 -10.61 -37.91
N ARG A 108 -35.85 -11.58 -37.76
CA ARG A 108 -36.12 -12.83 -37.01
C ARG A 108 -36.29 -12.54 -35.51
N LEU A 109 -35.44 -11.65 -34.96
CA LEU A 109 -35.53 -11.24 -33.56
C LEU A 109 -36.88 -10.60 -33.23
N ARG A 110 -37.40 -9.72 -34.11
CA ARG A 110 -38.75 -9.12 -33.97
C ARG A 110 -39.89 -10.13 -33.91
N GLY A 111 -39.72 -11.29 -34.50
CA GLY A 111 -40.68 -12.41 -34.37
C GLY A 111 -40.66 -13.11 -33.00
N LEU A 112 -39.68 -12.81 -32.12
CA LEU A 112 -39.46 -13.43 -30.83
C LEU A 112 -39.68 -12.48 -29.66
N ALA A 113 -39.29 -11.21 -29.82
CA ALA A 113 -39.44 -10.15 -28.82
C ALA A 113 -39.48 -8.77 -29.51
N ASP A 114 -40.13 -7.80 -28.86
CA ASP A 114 -40.10 -6.41 -29.30
C ASP A 114 -38.69 -5.84 -29.05
N PRO A 115 -38.00 -5.30 -30.10
CA PRO A 115 -36.70 -4.67 -29.90
C PRO A 115 -36.68 -3.53 -28.89
N ALA A 116 -37.79 -2.83 -28.68
CA ALA A 116 -37.93 -1.74 -27.74
C ALA A 116 -37.93 -2.21 -26.27
N GLU A 117 -38.25 -3.49 -26.03
CA GLU A 117 -38.24 -4.09 -24.69
C GLU A 117 -36.91 -4.78 -24.35
N LEU A 118 -35.98 -4.83 -25.31
CA LEU A 118 -34.69 -5.49 -25.13
C LEU A 118 -33.72 -4.58 -24.41
N VAL A 119 -33.20 -5.02 -23.30
CA VAL A 119 -32.18 -4.34 -22.51
C VAL A 119 -30.89 -5.18 -22.46
N PRO A 120 -29.72 -4.56 -22.26
CA PRO A 120 -28.48 -5.30 -22.09
C PRO A 120 -28.52 -6.19 -20.81
N ALA A 121 -28.59 -7.48 -21.03
CA ALA A 121 -28.62 -8.48 -19.94
C ALA A 121 -27.21 -8.81 -19.42
N ALA A 122 -26.18 -8.70 -20.24
CA ALA A 122 -24.78 -8.84 -19.85
C ALA A 122 -23.86 -8.24 -20.90
N THR A 123 -22.80 -7.59 -20.44
CA THR A 123 -21.70 -7.10 -21.31
C THR A 123 -20.41 -7.84 -20.95
N LEU A 124 -19.82 -8.51 -21.95
CA LEU A 124 -18.58 -9.25 -21.82
C LEU A 124 -17.49 -8.60 -22.65
N GLU A 125 -16.34 -8.35 -22.05
CA GLU A 125 -15.11 -8.01 -22.75
C GLU A 125 -14.25 -9.27 -22.85
N ILE A 126 -13.88 -9.64 -24.08
CA ILE A 126 -13.18 -10.90 -24.34
C ILE A 126 -11.87 -10.61 -25.06
N SER A 127 -10.76 -10.84 -24.35
CA SER A 127 -9.44 -10.91 -24.95
C SER A 127 -9.18 -12.36 -25.36
N ARG A 128 -9.00 -12.61 -26.65
CA ARG A 128 -8.85 -13.93 -27.25
C ARG A 128 -7.51 -14.05 -27.93
N SER A 129 -6.73 -15.04 -27.53
CA SER A 129 -5.63 -15.56 -28.33
C SER A 129 -6.09 -16.84 -29.04
N ARG A 130 -5.78 -17.01 -30.31
CA ARG A 130 -6.15 -18.21 -31.05
C ARG A 130 -5.02 -18.68 -31.95
N ARG A 131 -4.92 -19.99 -32.15
CA ARG A 131 -4.01 -20.62 -33.10
C ARG A 131 -4.58 -21.91 -33.68
N GLU A 132 -4.28 -22.18 -34.92
CA GLU A 132 -4.56 -23.48 -35.50
C GLU A 132 -3.54 -24.51 -34.98
N ALA A 133 -3.97 -25.75 -34.86
CA ALA A 133 -3.11 -26.86 -34.51
C ALA A 133 -3.46 -28.08 -35.35
N SER A 134 -2.45 -28.80 -35.81
CA SER A 134 -2.62 -30.01 -36.65
C SER A 134 -1.50 -31.02 -36.38
N PRO A 135 -1.78 -32.32 -36.57
CA PRO A 135 -0.71 -33.30 -36.57
C PRO A 135 0.28 -33.02 -37.72
N SER A 136 1.49 -33.47 -37.60
CA SER A 136 2.60 -33.24 -38.56
C SER A 136 2.40 -33.85 -39.97
N TRP A 137 1.28 -34.54 -40.28
CA TRP A 137 0.96 -35.14 -41.56
C TRP A 137 -0.21 -34.45 -42.29
N PRO A 138 -0.18 -34.20 -43.59
CA PRO A 138 -1.06 -33.30 -44.31
C PRO A 138 -2.53 -33.71 -44.45
N TRP A 139 -2.93 -34.94 -44.19
CA TRP A 139 -4.31 -35.44 -44.36
C TRP A 139 -5.09 -35.59 -43.06
N ARG A 140 -4.60 -35.02 -41.96
CA ARG A 140 -5.17 -35.20 -40.61
C ARG A 140 -6.08 -34.04 -40.16
N ALA A 141 -6.74 -34.23 -39.01
CA ALA A 141 -7.64 -33.30 -38.40
C ALA A 141 -6.96 -31.91 -38.19
N ARG A 142 -7.73 -30.84 -38.32
CA ARG A 142 -7.28 -29.50 -37.95
C ARG A 142 -8.15 -28.96 -36.82
N TYR A 143 -7.53 -28.33 -35.89
CA TYR A 143 -8.15 -27.81 -34.68
C TYR A 143 -7.87 -26.32 -34.55
N LEU A 144 -8.77 -25.61 -33.88
CA LEU A 144 -8.56 -24.23 -33.42
C LEU A 144 -8.56 -24.22 -31.90
N LEU A 145 -7.45 -23.78 -31.32
CA LEU A 145 -7.31 -23.51 -29.91
C LEU A 145 -7.59 -22.03 -29.68
N GLU A 146 -8.53 -21.73 -28.80
CA GLU A 146 -8.88 -20.36 -28.40
C GLU A 146 -8.68 -20.22 -26.88
N TYR A 147 -7.89 -19.24 -26.48
CA TYR A 147 -7.56 -18.90 -25.10
C TYR A 147 -8.27 -17.58 -24.78
N ASP A 148 -9.34 -17.65 -23.99
CA ASP A 148 -10.21 -16.50 -23.73
C ASP A 148 -10.06 -16.01 -22.29
N ALA A 149 -9.66 -14.76 -22.10
CA ALA A 149 -9.85 -14.02 -20.86
C ALA A 149 -11.15 -13.20 -20.99
N VAL A 150 -12.09 -13.46 -20.11
CA VAL A 150 -13.44 -12.86 -20.15
C VAL A 150 -13.62 -11.99 -18.93
N THR A 151 -14.03 -10.72 -19.15
CA THR A 151 -14.36 -9.77 -18.09
C THR A 151 -15.83 -9.41 -18.17
N VAL A 152 -16.51 -9.42 -17.02
CA VAL A 152 -17.91 -9.00 -16.82
C VAL A 152 -17.89 -7.74 -15.98
N ARG A 153 -18.66 -6.72 -16.38
CA ARG A 153 -18.78 -5.44 -15.65
C ARG A 153 -20.21 -5.15 -15.24
N HIS A 154 -20.36 -4.55 -14.07
CA HIS A 154 -21.62 -4.02 -13.58
C HIS A 154 -21.34 -2.88 -12.59
N GLU A 155 -21.89 -1.68 -12.86
CA GLU A 155 -21.79 -0.49 -11.99
C GLU A 155 -20.38 -0.21 -11.42
N GLY A 156 -19.36 -0.28 -12.27
CA GLY A 156 -17.95 -0.05 -11.88
C GLY A 156 -17.26 -1.25 -11.24
N LEU A 157 -18.00 -2.33 -10.98
CA LEU A 157 -17.45 -3.59 -10.48
C LEU A 157 -17.09 -4.51 -11.65
N THR A 158 -16.03 -5.29 -11.48
CA THR A 158 -15.61 -6.27 -12.48
C THR A 158 -15.27 -7.62 -11.86
N ARG A 159 -15.60 -8.68 -12.59
CA ARG A 159 -15.16 -10.05 -12.32
C ARG A 159 -14.78 -10.71 -13.64
N GLY A 160 -13.93 -11.72 -13.59
CA GLY A 160 -13.52 -12.40 -14.80
C GLY A 160 -13.35 -13.90 -14.62
N PHE A 161 -13.26 -14.58 -15.74
CA PHE A 161 -12.90 -15.98 -15.81
C PHE A 161 -12.09 -16.26 -17.06
N GLN A 162 -11.31 -17.34 -17.05
CA GLN A 162 -10.49 -17.77 -18.16
C GLN A 162 -11.01 -19.10 -18.72
N GLU A 163 -10.93 -19.26 -20.04
CA GLU A 163 -11.47 -20.43 -20.73
C GLU A 163 -10.54 -20.85 -21.86
N LEU A 164 -10.16 -22.12 -21.89
CA LEU A 164 -9.55 -22.75 -23.06
C LEU A 164 -10.65 -23.45 -23.88
N ARG A 165 -10.63 -23.23 -25.19
CA ARG A 165 -11.59 -23.85 -26.11
C ARG A 165 -10.88 -24.58 -27.22
N LEU A 166 -11.39 -25.77 -27.57
CA LEU A 166 -10.94 -26.55 -28.68
C LEU A 166 -12.09 -26.76 -29.68
N ARG A 167 -11.85 -26.36 -30.91
CA ARG A 167 -12.79 -26.58 -32.01
C ARG A 167 -12.14 -27.40 -33.11
N GLN A 168 -12.85 -28.38 -33.62
CA GLN A 168 -12.40 -29.11 -34.81
C GLN A 168 -12.78 -28.39 -36.11
N LEU A 169 -11.79 -28.00 -36.90
CA LEU A 169 -11.97 -27.31 -38.17
C LEU A 169 -12.14 -28.31 -39.33
N ARG A 170 -11.43 -29.43 -39.24
CA ARG A 170 -11.49 -30.52 -40.22
C ARG A 170 -11.54 -31.86 -39.51
N ARG A 171 -12.47 -32.73 -39.88
CA ARG A 171 -12.56 -34.10 -39.35
C ARG A 171 -11.35 -34.93 -39.77
N GLY A 172 -10.87 -35.81 -38.90
CA GLY A 172 -9.73 -36.67 -39.12
C GLY A 172 -9.20 -37.24 -37.81
N HIS A 173 -8.04 -37.89 -37.87
CA HIS A 173 -7.40 -38.49 -36.70
C HIS A 173 -6.28 -37.57 -36.17
N PRO A 174 -6.11 -37.39 -34.85
CA PRO A 174 -6.93 -37.94 -33.74
C PRO A 174 -8.35 -37.32 -33.71
N ALA A 175 -9.30 -38.03 -33.10
CA ALA A 175 -10.64 -37.50 -32.88
C ALA A 175 -10.65 -36.35 -31.87
N LEU A 176 -11.66 -35.46 -31.94
CA LEU A 176 -11.79 -34.31 -31.06
C LEU A 176 -11.74 -34.71 -29.58
N ASP A 177 -12.46 -35.76 -29.21
CA ASP A 177 -12.53 -36.24 -27.82
C ASP A 177 -11.17 -36.75 -27.32
N ALA A 178 -10.39 -37.43 -28.15
CA ALA A 178 -9.04 -37.87 -27.76
C ALA A 178 -8.08 -36.73 -27.50
N VAL A 179 -8.17 -35.66 -28.31
CA VAL A 179 -7.40 -34.43 -28.06
C VAL A 179 -7.91 -33.72 -26.80
N GLY A 180 -9.23 -33.68 -26.60
CA GLY A 180 -9.85 -33.14 -25.37
C GLY A 180 -9.40 -33.88 -24.11
N GLU A 181 -9.36 -35.20 -24.12
CA GLU A 181 -8.83 -35.99 -23.01
C GLU A 181 -7.34 -35.72 -22.75
N SER A 182 -6.55 -35.52 -23.80
CA SER A 182 -5.14 -35.17 -23.67
C SER A 182 -4.95 -33.79 -23.04
N ILE A 183 -5.80 -32.82 -23.37
CA ILE A 183 -5.84 -31.49 -22.72
C ILE A 183 -6.20 -31.63 -21.23
N THR A 184 -7.28 -32.34 -20.93
CA THR A 184 -7.75 -32.56 -19.56
C THR A 184 -6.67 -33.18 -18.68
N ARG A 185 -5.99 -34.21 -19.17
CA ARG A 185 -4.93 -34.89 -18.39
C ARG A 185 -3.60 -34.14 -18.39
N GLY A 186 -3.18 -33.60 -19.53
CA GLY A 186 -1.88 -32.95 -19.69
C GLY A 186 -1.79 -31.63 -18.93
N TYR A 187 -2.88 -30.87 -18.86
CA TYR A 187 -2.94 -29.58 -18.19
C TYR A 187 -3.77 -29.60 -16.91
N GLN A 188 -4.31 -30.75 -16.49
CA GLN A 188 -5.14 -30.90 -15.29
C GLN A 188 -6.34 -29.95 -15.23
N LEU A 189 -6.90 -29.62 -16.39
CA LEU A 189 -8.01 -28.67 -16.50
C LEU A 189 -9.37 -29.38 -16.31
N ARG A 190 -10.34 -28.63 -15.78
CA ARG A 190 -11.73 -29.11 -15.61
C ARG A 190 -12.58 -28.77 -16.85
N PRO A 191 -13.22 -29.77 -17.49
CA PRO A 191 -14.18 -29.48 -18.56
C PRO A 191 -15.36 -28.65 -18.07
N VAL A 192 -15.84 -27.71 -18.89
CA VAL A 192 -16.97 -26.83 -18.59
C VAL A 192 -18.08 -27.04 -19.60
N LEU A 193 -19.28 -27.37 -19.12
CA LEU A 193 -20.50 -27.54 -19.94
C LEU A 193 -21.26 -26.22 -20.12
N ASP A 194 -21.14 -25.32 -19.16
CA ASP A 194 -21.85 -24.05 -19.17
C ASP A 194 -21.42 -23.11 -20.30
N SER A 195 -22.39 -22.36 -20.85
CA SER A 195 -22.09 -21.32 -21.84
C SER A 195 -21.37 -20.13 -21.18
N LYS A 196 -20.63 -19.33 -21.99
CA LYS A 196 -20.06 -18.06 -21.50
C LYS A 196 -21.07 -17.15 -20.86
N LEU A 197 -22.27 -17.04 -21.48
CA LEU A 197 -23.33 -16.24 -20.95
C LEU A 197 -23.81 -16.74 -19.59
N ALA A 198 -24.01 -18.04 -19.40
CA ALA A 198 -24.42 -18.61 -18.12
C ALA A 198 -23.38 -18.39 -17.00
N ARG A 199 -22.09 -18.50 -17.33
CA ARG A 199 -20.99 -18.15 -16.41
C ARG A 199 -20.99 -16.67 -16.08
N ALA A 200 -21.16 -15.81 -17.10
CA ALA A 200 -21.19 -14.36 -16.93
C ALA A 200 -22.40 -13.91 -16.09
N GLN A 201 -23.57 -14.49 -16.30
CA GLN A 201 -24.77 -14.20 -15.52
C GLN A 201 -24.62 -14.55 -14.05
N ARG A 202 -23.96 -15.65 -13.70
CA ARG A 202 -23.63 -15.96 -12.30
C ARG A 202 -22.71 -14.91 -11.67
N LEU A 203 -21.69 -14.46 -12.43
CA LEU A 203 -20.80 -13.40 -11.96
C LEU A 203 -21.54 -12.07 -11.86
N LEU A 204 -22.39 -11.73 -12.84
CA LEU A 204 -23.20 -10.53 -12.82
C LEU A 204 -24.10 -10.49 -11.60
N GLY A 205 -24.83 -11.56 -11.30
CA GLY A 205 -25.64 -11.65 -10.08
C GLY A 205 -24.83 -11.49 -8.79
N SER A 206 -23.54 -11.87 -8.78
CA SER A 206 -22.64 -11.58 -7.65
C SER A 206 -22.25 -10.10 -7.60
N LEU A 207 -21.98 -9.49 -8.75
CA LEU A 207 -21.63 -8.07 -8.88
C LEU A 207 -22.82 -7.17 -8.52
N GLU A 208 -24.02 -7.53 -8.96
CA GLU A 208 -25.28 -6.84 -8.61
C GLU A 208 -25.51 -6.82 -7.10
N ARG A 209 -25.36 -7.97 -6.45
CA ARG A 209 -25.47 -8.05 -4.99
C ARG A 209 -24.41 -7.20 -4.29
N GLU A 210 -23.19 -7.18 -4.82
CA GLU A 210 -22.10 -6.35 -4.29
C GLU A 210 -22.37 -4.86 -4.52
N ALA A 211 -22.89 -4.47 -5.69
CA ALA A 211 -23.28 -3.09 -5.98
C ALA A 211 -24.41 -2.61 -5.09
N ILE A 212 -25.46 -3.43 -4.91
CA ILE A 212 -26.57 -3.16 -4.00
C ILE A 212 -26.05 -3.03 -2.55
N ALA A 213 -25.14 -3.90 -2.12
CA ALA A 213 -24.56 -3.84 -0.80
C ALA A 213 -23.74 -2.55 -0.58
N ARG A 214 -23.09 -2.04 -1.62
CA ARG A 214 -22.39 -0.75 -1.59
C ARG A 214 -23.34 0.45 -1.61
N SER A 215 -24.45 0.38 -2.35
CA SER A 215 -25.42 1.49 -2.48
C SER A 215 -26.35 1.61 -1.29
N LEU A 216 -26.70 0.51 -0.62
CA LEU A 216 -27.60 0.48 0.52
C LEU A 216 -26.93 0.88 1.85
N GLY A 217 -25.78 1.54 1.81
CA GLY A 217 -25.01 2.05 2.95
C GLY A 217 -25.66 1.74 4.31
N SER A 218 -25.00 0.84 5.10
CA SER A 218 -25.30 0.65 6.52
C SER A 218 -26.41 -0.32 6.98
N GLY A 219 -26.82 -1.27 6.22
CA GLY A 219 -27.46 -2.44 6.84
C GLY A 219 -26.40 -3.22 7.65
N ARG A 220 -26.27 -2.96 8.95
CA ARG A 220 -25.41 -3.75 9.85
C ARG A 220 -26.28 -4.68 10.67
N CYS A 221 -25.81 -5.91 10.89
CA CYS A 221 -26.40 -6.82 11.86
C CYS A 221 -25.32 -7.30 12.85
N VAL A 222 -25.76 -7.66 14.05
CA VAL A 222 -24.87 -8.27 15.05
C VAL A 222 -25.26 -9.75 15.18
N THR A 223 -24.23 -10.61 15.26
CA THR A 223 -24.39 -12.02 15.58
C THR A 223 -23.64 -12.32 16.84
N LEU A 224 -24.28 -13.01 17.77
CA LEU A 224 -23.78 -13.26 19.10
C LEU A 224 -23.30 -14.70 19.25
N LEU A 225 -22.02 -14.87 19.58
CA LEU A 225 -21.47 -16.11 20.09
C LEU A 225 -21.56 -16.10 21.62
N ALA A 226 -22.61 -16.69 22.19
CA ALA A 226 -22.78 -16.77 23.62
C ALA A 226 -22.15 -18.07 24.15
N LEU A 227 -21.08 -17.96 24.95
CA LEU A 227 -20.31 -19.07 25.49
C LEU A 227 -20.44 -19.14 27.02
N ASP A 228 -20.73 -20.31 27.52
CA ASP A 228 -20.66 -20.63 28.95
C ASP A 228 -20.05 -22.03 29.17
N ALA A 229 -19.03 -22.13 30.02
CA ALA A 229 -18.42 -23.39 30.42
C ALA A 229 -18.12 -24.38 29.27
N GLY A 230 -17.69 -23.88 28.10
CA GLY A 230 -17.37 -24.71 26.92
C GLY A 230 -18.57 -25.11 26.07
N THR A 231 -19.76 -24.55 26.33
CA THR A 231 -20.96 -24.71 25.51
C THR A 231 -21.30 -23.43 24.76
N LEU A 232 -21.95 -23.56 23.60
CA LEU A 232 -22.40 -22.48 22.73
C LEU A 232 -23.91 -22.43 22.71
N ALA A 233 -24.49 -21.26 22.93
CA ALA A 233 -25.93 -21.07 22.84
C ALA A 233 -26.37 -20.92 21.38
N LEU A 234 -27.35 -21.68 20.96
CA LEU A 234 -27.96 -21.67 19.63
C LEU A 234 -29.46 -21.53 19.72
N HIS A 235 -30.03 -20.76 18.80
CA HIS A 235 -31.48 -20.63 18.66
C HIS A 235 -32.02 -21.73 17.75
N ARG A 236 -33.06 -22.43 18.19
CA ARG A 236 -33.72 -23.50 17.42
C ARG A 236 -34.86 -22.94 16.61
N GLU A 237 -34.81 -23.04 15.30
CA GLU A 237 -35.90 -22.78 14.37
C GLU A 237 -36.29 -24.06 13.63
N GLY A 238 -37.35 -24.70 14.06
CA GLY A 238 -37.79 -25.98 13.53
C GLY A 238 -36.71 -27.06 13.72
N ARG A 239 -36.08 -27.51 12.64
CA ARG A 239 -34.94 -28.47 12.66
C ARG A 239 -33.56 -27.81 12.58
N ALA A 240 -33.49 -26.51 12.27
CA ALA A 240 -32.24 -25.79 12.16
C ALA A 240 -31.80 -25.17 13.49
N LEU A 241 -30.49 -25.04 13.68
CA LEU A 241 -29.84 -24.36 14.79
C LEU A 241 -29.06 -23.19 14.24
N ARG A 242 -29.24 -21.99 14.74
CA ARG A 242 -28.51 -20.79 14.32
C ARG A 242 -28.07 -19.95 15.51
N LEU A 243 -27.08 -19.08 15.28
CA LEU A 243 -26.69 -18.11 16.30
C LEU A 243 -27.72 -16.99 16.44
N PRO A 244 -27.95 -16.48 17.66
CA PRO A 244 -28.77 -15.30 17.87
C PRO A 244 -28.21 -14.11 17.05
N ALA A 245 -29.07 -13.38 16.36
CA ALA A 245 -28.74 -12.22 15.56
C ALA A 245 -29.82 -11.15 15.64
N LEU A 246 -29.44 -9.89 15.50
CA LEU A 246 -30.30 -8.72 15.50
C LEU A 246 -29.83 -7.69 14.47
N ASP A 247 -30.73 -6.96 13.85
CA ASP A 247 -30.37 -5.80 13.02
C ASP A 247 -29.85 -4.66 13.89
N GLY A 248 -28.67 -4.13 13.50
CA GLY A 248 -28.00 -3.08 14.26
C GLY A 248 -26.49 -3.23 14.21
N SER A 249 -25.77 -2.43 14.95
CA SER A 249 -24.31 -2.50 15.07
C SER A 249 -23.83 -2.01 16.43
N GLY A 250 -22.64 -2.47 16.82
CA GLY A 250 -21.96 -2.08 18.04
C GLY A 250 -22.52 -2.71 19.32
N GLU A 251 -21.86 -2.40 20.42
CA GLU A 251 -22.13 -3.01 21.73
C GLU A 251 -23.57 -2.82 22.24
N ALA A 252 -24.19 -1.68 21.91
CA ALA A 252 -25.56 -1.40 22.34
C ALA A 252 -26.58 -2.40 21.73
N ALA A 253 -26.44 -2.72 20.44
CA ALA A 253 -27.25 -3.71 19.74
C ALA A 253 -27.00 -5.12 20.31
N VAL A 254 -25.75 -5.45 20.65
CA VAL A 254 -25.39 -6.72 21.28
C VAL A 254 -26.03 -6.85 22.68
N ARG A 255 -25.98 -5.80 23.48
CA ARG A 255 -26.63 -5.80 24.80
C ARG A 255 -28.16 -5.86 24.72
N GLN A 256 -28.74 -5.33 23.67
CA GLN A 256 -30.15 -5.51 23.36
C GLN A 256 -30.45 -6.98 23.01
N LEU A 257 -29.68 -7.58 22.13
CA LEU A 257 -29.79 -8.99 21.74
C LEU A 257 -29.61 -9.92 22.95
N LEU A 258 -28.71 -9.64 23.87
CA LEU A 258 -28.52 -10.38 25.12
C LEU A 258 -29.76 -10.29 26.00
N ARG A 259 -30.37 -9.11 26.16
CA ARG A 259 -31.60 -8.94 26.92
C ARG A 259 -32.79 -9.71 26.32
N GLU A 260 -32.93 -9.65 25.00
CA GLU A 260 -33.98 -10.34 24.26
C GLU A 260 -33.82 -11.86 24.29
N THR A 261 -32.56 -12.35 24.20
CA THR A 261 -32.29 -13.79 24.13
C THR A 261 -32.17 -14.46 25.51
N PHE A 262 -31.54 -13.78 26.47
CA PHE A 262 -31.19 -14.36 27.78
C PHE A 262 -31.83 -13.62 28.99
N GLY A 263 -32.68 -12.63 28.75
CA GLY A 263 -33.30 -11.83 29.83
C GLY A 263 -32.33 -10.88 30.55
N SER A 264 -31.08 -10.82 30.16
CA SER A 264 -30.02 -9.99 30.79
C SER A 264 -29.11 -9.36 29.75
N GLY A 265 -28.76 -8.06 29.91
CA GLY A 265 -27.74 -7.37 29.14
C GLY A 265 -26.34 -7.46 29.74
N ALA A 266 -26.17 -8.26 30.82
CA ALA A 266 -24.87 -8.44 31.49
C ALA A 266 -24.08 -9.56 30.84
N GLY A 267 -22.80 -9.34 30.68
CA GLY A 267 -21.84 -10.29 30.11
C GLY A 267 -20.57 -9.56 29.66
N ASP A 268 -19.45 -10.28 29.62
CA ASP A 268 -18.20 -9.78 29.05
C ASP A 268 -18.30 -9.87 27.53
N LEU A 269 -18.23 -8.74 26.84
CA LEU A 269 -18.36 -8.62 25.40
C LEU A 269 -17.01 -8.37 24.72
N ALA A 270 -16.79 -9.04 23.60
CA ALA A 270 -15.67 -8.79 22.73
C ALA A 270 -16.06 -8.88 21.25
N LEU A 271 -15.73 -7.90 20.45
CA LEU A 271 -15.89 -7.96 18.99
C LEU A 271 -14.83 -8.89 18.41
N LEU A 272 -15.24 -10.00 17.80
CA LEU A 272 -14.34 -10.94 17.11
C LEU A 272 -13.97 -10.47 15.72
N GLY A 273 -14.86 -9.80 15.03
CA GLY A 273 -14.61 -9.29 13.69
C GLY A 273 -15.88 -8.88 12.97
N THR A 274 -15.72 -8.40 11.77
CA THR A 274 -16.79 -8.06 10.84
C THR A 274 -16.65 -8.86 9.56
N ALA A 275 -17.76 -9.34 9.01
CA ALA A 275 -17.80 -10.06 7.75
C ALA A 275 -19.04 -9.64 6.93
N PRO A 276 -19.04 -9.83 5.60
CA PRO A 276 -20.25 -9.72 4.82
C PRO A 276 -21.28 -10.75 5.31
N GLY A 277 -22.50 -10.29 5.61
CA GLY A 277 -23.63 -11.16 5.95
C GLY A 277 -24.12 -11.95 4.74
N PRO A 278 -25.12 -12.84 4.93
CA PRO A 278 -25.66 -13.68 3.87
C PRO A 278 -26.12 -12.86 2.66
N GLY A 279 -25.68 -13.27 1.48
CA GLY A 279 -25.99 -12.57 0.24
C GLY A 279 -25.22 -11.29 -0.02
N GLY A 280 -24.27 -10.90 0.85
CA GLY A 280 -23.46 -9.68 0.69
C GLY A 280 -24.21 -8.37 0.93
N LEU A 281 -25.46 -8.44 1.40
CA LEU A 281 -26.35 -7.29 1.54
C LEU A 281 -26.16 -6.48 2.83
N ARG A 282 -25.46 -7.04 3.83
CA ARG A 282 -25.26 -6.40 5.14
C ARG A 282 -23.87 -6.71 5.68
N LEU A 283 -23.33 -5.81 6.52
CA LEU A 283 -22.14 -6.09 7.32
C LEU A 283 -22.59 -6.77 8.61
N GLN A 284 -22.02 -7.95 8.87
CA GLN A 284 -22.25 -8.71 10.08
C GLN A 284 -21.11 -8.46 11.06
N GLU A 285 -21.43 -7.95 12.26
CA GLU A 285 -20.51 -7.89 13.39
C GLU A 285 -20.69 -9.16 14.23
N VAL A 286 -19.61 -9.89 14.45
CA VAL A 286 -19.62 -11.09 15.28
C VAL A 286 -19.05 -10.75 16.64
N TRP A 287 -19.86 -10.88 17.68
CA TRP A 287 -19.50 -10.57 19.05
C TRP A 287 -19.49 -11.84 19.91
N LEU A 288 -18.52 -11.91 20.81
CA LEU A 288 -18.41 -12.95 21.83
C LEU A 288 -18.96 -12.43 23.15
N ALA A 289 -19.93 -13.15 23.74
CA ALA A 289 -20.35 -12.93 25.11
C ALA A 289 -19.94 -14.11 25.99
N ARG A 290 -19.43 -13.83 27.16
CA ARG A 290 -18.97 -14.82 28.15
C ARG A 290 -19.64 -14.58 29.50
N ARG A 291 -19.58 -15.59 30.37
CA ARG A 291 -20.11 -15.55 31.75
C ARG A 291 -21.63 -15.33 31.79
N LEU A 292 -22.33 -15.85 30.81
CA LEU A 292 -23.77 -15.95 30.84
C LEU A 292 -24.20 -17.14 31.67
N ARG A 293 -25.29 -17.00 32.44
CA ARG A 293 -25.86 -18.13 33.17
C ARG A 293 -26.77 -18.93 32.27
N GLN A 294 -26.70 -20.26 32.34
CA GLN A 294 -27.50 -21.18 31.52
C GLN A 294 -28.97 -21.28 32.00
N ASP A 295 -29.27 -20.76 33.18
CA ASP A 295 -30.58 -20.90 33.90
C ASP A 295 -31.66 -19.85 33.49
N GLY A 296 -31.37 -18.98 32.53
CA GLY A 296 -32.26 -17.92 32.08
C GLY A 296 -32.52 -17.91 30.58
N SER A 297 -32.38 -19.02 29.87
CA SER A 297 -32.58 -19.08 28.42
C SER A 297 -34.07 -18.96 28.05
N GLY A 298 -34.35 -18.01 27.11
CA GLY A 298 -35.68 -17.89 26.51
C GLY A 298 -36.09 -19.14 25.72
N ASP A 299 -37.37 -19.23 25.37
CA ASP A 299 -37.94 -20.33 24.58
C ASP A 299 -37.12 -20.53 23.27
N GLY A 300 -36.66 -21.78 23.06
CA GLY A 300 -35.92 -22.17 21.82
C GLY A 300 -34.40 -22.10 21.89
N ILE A 301 -33.79 -21.66 22.99
CA ILE A 301 -32.32 -21.69 23.16
C ILE A 301 -31.82 -23.08 23.53
N VAL A 302 -30.80 -23.55 22.82
CA VAL A 302 -30.14 -24.84 23.03
C VAL A 302 -28.66 -24.62 23.23
N TRP A 303 -28.13 -25.13 24.35
CA TRP A 303 -26.69 -25.13 24.64
C TRP A 303 -26.02 -26.38 24.04
N VAL A 304 -25.05 -26.19 23.15
CA VAL A 304 -24.35 -27.27 22.47
C VAL A 304 -22.84 -27.16 22.79
N PRO A 305 -22.18 -28.30 23.12
CA PRO A 305 -20.73 -28.26 23.27
C PRO A 305 -20.05 -27.66 22.03
N VAL A 306 -19.07 -26.80 22.23
CA VAL A 306 -18.38 -26.10 21.14
C VAL A 306 -17.80 -27.08 20.12
N VAL A 307 -17.20 -28.18 20.58
CA VAL A 307 -16.65 -29.22 19.72
C VAL A 307 -17.74 -29.84 18.83
N ASP A 308 -18.92 -30.09 19.37
CA ASP A 308 -20.05 -30.63 18.61
C ASP A 308 -20.60 -29.60 17.59
N ALA A 309 -20.67 -28.32 17.98
CA ALA A 309 -21.07 -27.24 17.08
C ALA A 309 -20.11 -27.11 15.88
N LEU A 310 -18.80 -27.14 16.14
CA LEU A 310 -17.77 -27.09 15.09
C LEU A 310 -17.77 -28.31 14.18
N SER A 311 -17.98 -29.51 14.73
CA SER A 311 -18.02 -30.76 13.96
C SER A 311 -19.25 -30.86 13.04
N ARG A 312 -20.36 -30.18 13.39
CA ARG A 312 -21.62 -30.16 12.62
C ARG A 312 -21.75 -28.96 11.67
N ALA A 313 -20.77 -28.05 11.67
CA ALA A 313 -20.81 -26.87 10.81
C ALA A 313 -20.91 -27.30 9.33
N GLY A 314 -21.97 -26.85 8.63
CA GLY A 314 -22.27 -27.23 7.26
C GLY A 314 -23.11 -28.51 7.06
N ALA A 315 -23.47 -29.24 8.14
CA ALA A 315 -24.38 -30.37 8.06
C ALA A 315 -25.85 -29.89 7.93
N PRO A 316 -26.78 -30.72 7.36
CA PRO A 316 -28.17 -30.35 7.28
C PRO A 316 -28.77 -29.97 8.65
N GLY A 317 -29.36 -28.78 8.74
CA GLY A 317 -29.86 -28.18 9.97
C GLY A 317 -28.82 -27.37 10.77
N PHE A 318 -27.58 -27.30 10.31
CA PHE A 318 -26.45 -26.50 10.86
C PHE A 318 -25.75 -25.69 9.78
N ASP A 319 -26.38 -25.49 8.65
CA ASP A 319 -25.86 -24.91 7.42
C ASP A 319 -26.31 -23.45 7.21
N HIS A 320 -26.86 -22.81 8.24
CA HIS A 320 -27.28 -21.41 8.14
C HIS A 320 -26.08 -20.48 7.89
N PRO A 321 -26.09 -19.63 6.83
CA PRO A 321 -24.93 -18.89 6.39
C PRO A 321 -24.30 -17.98 7.46
N GLU A 322 -25.09 -17.33 8.31
CA GLU A 322 -24.62 -16.45 9.40
C GLU A 322 -23.89 -17.25 10.48
N THR A 323 -24.42 -18.41 10.83
CA THR A 323 -23.81 -19.33 11.79
C THR A 323 -22.46 -19.82 11.26
N MET A 324 -22.38 -20.17 9.97
CA MET A 324 -21.14 -20.63 9.33
C MET A 324 -20.06 -19.55 9.32
N VAL A 325 -20.41 -18.31 9.00
CA VAL A 325 -19.47 -17.18 9.01
C VAL A 325 -18.97 -16.89 10.44
N ALA A 326 -19.87 -16.89 11.42
CA ALA A 326 -19.50 -16.63 12.81
C ALA A 326 -18.61 -17.73 13.40
N LEU A 327 -18.93 -19.01 13.13
CA LEU A 327 -18.07 -20.14 13.54
C LEU A 327 -16.71 -20.15 12.83
N ALA A 328 -16.66 -19.75 11.54
CA ALA A 328 -15.40 -19.61 10.80
C ALA A 328 -14.52 -18.49 11.35
N LEU A 329 -15.09 -17.36 11.77
CA LEU A 329 -14.35 -16.30 12.46
C LEU A 329 -13.87 -16.74 13.83
N ALA A 330 -14.70 -17.44 14.58
CA ALA A 330 -14.34 -17.95 15.90
C ALA A 330 -13.26 -19.03 15.84
N SER A 331 -13.29 -19.92 14.84
CA SER A 331 -12.28 -20.97 14.66
C SER A 331 -10.89 -20.43 14.27
N ARG A 332 -10.81 -19.21 13.71
CA ARG A 332 -9.56 -18.51 13.43
C ARG A 332 -8.98 -17.78 14.65
N SER A 333 -9.75 -17.63 15.69
CA SER A 333 -9.28 -17.12 16.97
C SER A 333 -8.94 -18.31 17.87
N ASP A 334 -7.87 -18.23 18.67
CA ASP A 334 -7.46 -19.26 19.64
C ASP A 334 -8.49 -19.51 20.75
N LEU A 335 -9.74 -19.05 20.58
CA LEU A 335 -10.83 -19.10 21.55
C LEU A 335 -11.34 -20.52 21.83
N PHE A 336 -11.11 -21.46 20.89
CA PHE A 336 -11.57 -22.85 20.99
C PHE A 336 -10.42 -23.85 21.21
N SER A 337 -9.16 -23.39 21.20
CA SER A 337 -8.04 -24.26 21.52
C SER A 337 -8.02 -24.56 23.03
N GLU A 338 -8.10 -25.82 23.37
CA GLU A 338 -7.83 -26.41 24.69
C GLU A 338 -8.80 -26.16 25.85
N GLY A 339 -10.04 -25.74 25.67
CA GLY A 339 -10.97 -25.66 26.82
C GLY A 339 -10.54 -24.71 27.98
N ARG A 340 -9.38 -24.02 27.84
CA ARG A 340 -8.89 -22.97 28.72
C ARG A 340 -8.84 -21.67 27.96
N VAL A 341 -9.90 -20.90 28.07
CA VAL A 341 -9.85 -19.48 27.75
C VAL A 341 -8.93 -18.81 28.76
N PRO A 342 -7.81 -18.16 28.37
CA PRO A 342 -7.01 -17.38 29.30
C PRO A 342 -7.96 -16.36 29.96
N ALA A 343 -7.94 -16.31 31.28
CA ALA A 343 -8.60 -15.20 31.97
C ALA A 343 -8.00 -13.90 31.43
N PRO A 344 -8.80 -12.90 31.02
CA PRO A 344 -8.24 -11.61 30.69
C PRO A 344 -7.42 -11.17 31.89
N ALA A 345 -6.18 -10.78 31.66
CA ALA A 345 -5.40 -10.11 32.68
C ALA A 345 -6.31 -9.01 33.25
N ARG A 346 -6.57 -9.04 34.53
CA ARG A 346 -7.40 -8.01 35.18
C ARG A 346 -6.72 -6.68 34.89
N SER A 347 -7.24 -5.95 33.90
CA SER A 347 -7.10 -4.52 33.82
C SER A 347 -7.78 -3.98 35.07
N THR A 348 -7.02 -3.70 36.10
CA THR A 348 -7.51 -3.05 37.31
C THR A 348 -7.78 -1.57 37.10
N HIS A 349 -7.75 -1.11 35.87
CA HIS A 349 -8.12 0.25 35.53
C HIS A 349 -9.60 0.28 35.14
N ALA A 350 -10.42 0.67 36.13
CA ALA A 350 -11.64 1.37 35.80
C ALA A 350 -11.23 2.50 34.86
N ALA A 351 -11.72 2.51 33.61
CA ALA A 351 -11.54 3.63 32.71
C ALA A 351 -11.97 4.88 33.49
N LEU A 352 -11.03 5.80 33.73
CA LEU A 352 -11.39 7.09 34.30
C LEU A 352 -12.49 7.65 33.39
N PRO A 353 -13.57 8.21 33.96
CA PRO A 353 -14.60 8.84 33.18
C PRO A 353 -13.93 9.95 32.37
N VAL A 354 -13.71 9.69 31.09
CA VAL A 354 -13.29 10.71 30.14
C VAL A 354 -14.46 11.66 30.03
N PRO A 355 -14.31 12.97 30.28
CA PRO A 355 -15.38 13.92 30.08
C PRO A 355 -15.90 13.78 28.65
N ASP A 356 -17.20 13.73 28.43
CA ASP A 356 -17.84 13.58 27.11
C ASP A 356 -17.31 14.60 26.09
N THR A 357 -16.82 15.74 26.53
CA THR A 357 -16.18 16.80 25.73
C THR A 357 -14.83 16.42 25.11
N VAL A 358 -14.15 15.38 25.57
CA VAL A 358 -12.83 14.96 25.08
C VAL A 358 -12.94 13.89 23.99
N ALA A 359 -14.06 13.22 23.90
CA ALA A 359 -14.35 12.21 22.86
C ALA A 359 -14.84 12.81 21.53
N ASP A 360 -15.08 14.13 21.48
CA ASP A 360 -15.57 14.81 20.30
C ASP A 360 -14.50 14.85 19.20
N PRO A 361 -14.80 14.37 17.97
CA PRO A 361 -13.92 14.53 16.80
C PRO A 361 -13.48 15.98 16.54
N GLU A 362 -14.25 16.98 16.97
CA GLU A 362 -13.90 18.39 16.86
C GLU A 362 -12.68 18.77 17.74
N THR A 363 -12.32 17.97 18.72
CA THR A 363 -11.12 18.18 19.54
C THR A 363 -9.82 17.71 18.88
N LEU A 364 -9.88 17.06 17.73
CA LEU A 364 -8.73 16.59 16.99
C LEU A 364 -8.51 17.39 15.72
N LEU A 365 -7.23 17.60 15.35
CA LEU A 365 -6.85 18.08 14.02
C LEU A 365 -6.90 16.94 13.01
N ASP A 366 -7.24 17.28 11.77
CA ASP A 366 -7.24 16.34 10.65
C ASP A 366 -5.81 15.90 10.28
N GLU A 367 -5.58 14.59 10.21
CA GLU A 367 -4.26 14.00 9.95
C GLU A 367 -3.72 14.37 8.56
N ASP A 368 -4.59 14.40 7.53
CA ASP A 368 -4.18 14.69 6.15
C ASP A 368 -3.84 16.17 6.00
N THR A 369 -4.61 17.04 6.63
CA THR A 369 -4.31 18.49 6.70
C THR A 369 -2.99 18.74 7.43
N SER A 370 -2.75 18.05 8.55
CA SER A 370 -1.49 18.14 9.28
C SER A 370 -0.29 17.68 8.45
N ALA A 371 -0.47 16.67 7.58
CA ALA A 371 0.56 16.22 6.64
C ALA A 371 0.88 17.28 5.57
N LEU A 372 -0.12 18.00 5.07
CA LEU A 372 0.10 19.12 4.13
C LEU A 372 0.77 20.32 4.82
N GLU A 373 0.41 20.61 6.07
CA GLU A 373 1.07 21.65 6.88
C GLU A 373 2.53 21.30 7.17
N PHE A 374 2.86 20.02 7.34
CA PHE A 374 4.26 19.58 7.40
C PHE A 374 5.00 19.91 6.09
N ASN A 375 4.39 19.62 4.93
CA ASN A 375 5.00 19.92 3.64
C ASN A 375 5.14 21.44 3.41
N ARG A 376 4.19 22.27 3.89
CA ARG A 376 4.29 23.72 3.85
C ARG A 376 5.51 24.21 4.64
N ARG A 377 5.79 23.63 5.80
CA ARG A 377 6.97 23.98 6.61
C ARG A 377 8.28 23.52 5.97
N VAL A 378 8.29 22.35 5.27
CA VAL A 378 9.45 21.93 4.47
C VAL A 378 9.70 22.88 3.31
N LEU A 379 8.65 23.33 2.61
CA LEU A 379 8.77 24.33 1.54
C LEU A 379 9.36 25.64 2.05
N ALA A 380 8.99 26.08 3.25
CA ALA A 380 9.52 27.30 3.84
C ALA A 380 11.06 27.28 4.02
N LEU A 381 11.69 26.12 4.13
CA LEU A 381 13.16 26.01 4.11
C LEU A 381 13.75 26.28 2.72
N ALA A 382 13.02 25.99 1.66
CA ALA A 382 13.42 26.36 0.30
C ALA A 382 13.18 27.85 0.03
N GLU A 383 12.21 28.48 0.68
CA GLU A 383 11.87 29.90 0.58
C GLU A 383 12.84 30.77 1.40
N ASP A 384 13.47 30.19 2.43
CA ASP A 384 14.40 30.89 3.31
C ASP A 384 15.74 31.16 2.60
N GLU A 385 16.08 32.45 2.43
CA GLU A 385 17.31 32.88 1.75
C GLU A 385 18.59 32.55 2.54
N ALA A 386 18.49 32.36 3.85
CA ALA A 386 19.60 31.91 4.67
C ALA A 386 19.98 30.44 4.41
N THR A 387 19.09 29.67 3.80
CA THR A 387 19.37 28.30 3.35
C THR A 387 20.23 28.33 2.07
N PRO A 388 21.36 27.61 2.00
CA PRO A 388 22.20 27.53 0.80
C PRO A 388 21.43 27.09 -0.44
N LEU A 389 21.77 27.64 -1.61
CA LEU A 389 20.99 27.48 -2.85
C LEU A 389 20.73 26.02 -3.25
N LEU A 390 21.73 25.16 -3.20
CA LEU A 390 21.58 23.75 -3.58
C LEU A 390 20.74 22.96 -2.56
N GLU A 391 20.79 23.35 -1.28
CA GLU A 391 19.92 22.80 -0.24
C GLU A 391 18.47 23.20 -0.47
N ARG A 392 18.21 24.45 -0.91
CA ARG A 392 16.86 24.92 -1.29
C ARG A 392 16.28 24.08 -2.43
N LEU A 393 17.10 23.76 -3.47
CA LEU A 393 16.70 22.81 -4.52
C LEU A 393 16.41 21.42 -3.94
N GLY A 394 17.22 20.98 -2.98
CA GLY A 394 16.99 19.74 -2.24
C GLY A 394 15.66 19.72 -1.48
N PHE A 395 15.29 20.80 -0.80
CA PHE A 395 13.99 20.88 -0.10
C PHE A 395 12.80 20.90 -1.06
N LEU A 396 12.93 21.57 -2.22
CA LEU A 396 11.91 21.49 -3.28
C LEU A 396 11.70 20.04 -3.76
N ALA A 397 12.79 19.29 -3.93
CA ALA A 397 12.72 17.89 -4.32
C ALA A 397 12.06 17.02 -3.22
N ILE A 398 12.30 17.32 -1.94
CA ILE A 398 11.68 16.64 -0.79
C ILE A 398 10.17 16.89 -0.76
N VAL A 399 9.72 18.13 -0.99
CA VAL A 399 8.27 18.46 -1.05
C VAL A 399 7.59 17.64 -2.14
N SER A 400 8.19 17.52 -3.34
CA SER A 400 7.65 16.67 -4.41
C SER A 400 7.56 15.21 -4.01
N ALA A 401 8.61 14.66 -3.39
CA ALA A 401 8.62 13.27 -2.93
C ALA A 401 7.56 13.02 -1.84
N ASN A 402 7.38 13.95 -0.92
CA ASN A 402 6.37 13.85 0.13
C ASN A 402 4.94 13.95 -0.45
N LEU A 403 4.72 14.79 -1.46
CA LEU A 403 3.42 14.86 -2.16
C LEU A 403 3.14 13.57 -2.94
N ASP A 404 4.15 12.96 -3.55
CA ASP A 404 3.98 11.63 -4.15
C ASP A 404 3.49 10.63 -3.11
N GLU A 405 4.16 10.55 -1.96
CA GLU A 405 3.77 9.64 -0.88
C GLU A 405 2.35 9.97 -0.35
N PHE A 406 2.01 11.24 -0.21
CA PHE A 406 0.68 11.69 0.20
C PHE A 406 -0.42 11.17 -0.74
N TYR A 407 -0.22 11.29 -2.06
CA TYR A 407 -1.16 10.75 -3.04
C TYR A 407 -1.20 9.22 -3.03
N MET A 408 -0.05 8.58 -2.94
CA MET A 408 0.05 7.12 -2.94
C MET A 408 -0.62 6.48 -1.73
N VAL A 409 -0.56 7.12 -0.57
CA VAL A 409 -1.00 6.55 0.72
C VAL A 409 -2.30 7.18 1.20
N ASN A 410 -2.32 8.50 1.42
CA ASN A 410 -3.45 9.20 2.04
C ASN A 410 -4.62 9.33 1.07
N VAL A 411 -4.40 9.92 -0.10
CA VAL A 411 -5.44 10.04 -1.13
C VAL A 411 -5.91 8.66 -1.60
N GLY A 412 -4.99 7.70 -1.78
CA GLY A 412 -5.33 6.33 -2.10
C GLY A 412 -6.25 5.67 -1.05
N ALA A 413 -5.99 5.91 0.24
CA ALA A 413 -6.85 5.40 1.32
C ALA A 413 -8.22 6.09 1.34
N LEU A 414 -8.28 7.41 1.11
CA LEU A 414 -9.53 8.17 1.04
C LEU A 414 -10.41 7.67 -0.13
N LYS A 415 -9.85 7.55 -1.33
CA LYS A 415 -10.60 7.08 -2.52
C LYS A 415 -11.17 5.68 -2.35
N ARG A 416 -10.50 4.79 -1.59
CA ARG A 416 -11.01 3.42 -1.32
C ARG A 416 -12.18 3.37 -0.33
N ARG A 417 -12.31 4.37 0.54
CA ARG A 417 -13.41 4.41 1.55
C ARG A 417 -14.79 4.70 0.95
N GLY A 418 -14.86 5.09 -0.34
CA GLY A 418 -16.12 5.34 -1.06
C GLY A 418 -16.51 6.80 -1.13
N ALA A 419 -17.35 7.13 -2.14
CA ALA A 419 -17.51 8.48 -2.67
C ALA A 419 -18.34 9.45 -1.82
N GLU A 420 -19.20 8.99 -0.90
CA GLU A 420 -20.20 9.91 -0.31
C GLU A 420 -19.74 10.65 0.94
N VAL A 421 -18.86 10.09 1.73
CA VAL A 421 -18.43 10.70 3.00
C VAL A 421 -17.25 11.67 2.84
N ASP A 422 -16.44 11.50 1.81
CA ASP A 422 -15.13 12.17 1.71
C ASP A 422 -14.96 13.12 0.50
N ALA A 423 -15.99 13.36 -0.33
CA ALA A 423 -15.85 14.19 -1.54
C ALA A 423 -15.46 15.64 -1.22
N GLY A 424 -16.08 16.26 -0.23
CA GLY A 424 -15.75 17.63 0.23
C GLY A 424 -14.37 17.71 0.88
N ARG A 425 -13.99 16.67 1.63
CA ARG A 425 -12.66 16.56 2.23
C ARG A 425 -11.57 16.43 1.16
N LEU A 426 -11.78 15.56 0.17
CA LEU A 426 -10.83 15.39 -0.94
C LEU A 426 -10.67 16.68 -1.74
N GLU A 427 -11.76 17.42 -1.97
CA GLU A 427 -11.71 18.74 -2.65
C GLU A 427 -10.92 19.77 -1.84
N ALA A 428 -11.15 19.87 -0.53
CA ALA A 428 -10.40 20.76 0.35
C ALA A 428 -8.90 20.44 0.38
N LEU A 429 -8.53 19.16 0.41
CA LEU A 429 -7.14 18.72 0.33
C LEU A 429 -6.52 19.05 -1.03
N THR A 430 -7.26 18.84 -2.13
CA THR A 430 -6.81 19.17 -3.49
C THR A 430 -6.49 20.65 -3.62
N ILE A 431 -7.36 21.53 -3.12
CA ILE A 431 -7.13 22.98 -3.13
C ILE A 431 -5.83 23.34 -2.40
N ARG A 432 -5.60 22.77 -1.20
CA ARG A 432 -4.36 22.99 -0.43
C ARG A 432 -3.13 22.48 -1.16
N VAL A 433 -3.21 21.32 -1.82
CA VAL A 433 -2.12 20.77 -2.64
C VAL A 433 -1.80 21.69 -3.81
N VAL A 434 -2.80 22.17 -4.56
CA VAL A 434 -2.60 23.11 -5.67
C VAL A 434 -1.88 24.38 -5.19
N GLN A 435 -2.32 24.98 -4.08
CA GLN A 435 -1.68 26.14 -3.50
C GLN A 435 -0.22 25.86 -3.11
N LEU A 436 0.05 24.72 -2.51
CA LEU A 436 1.40 24.31 -2.11
C LEU A 436 2.31 24.13 -3.34
N VAL A 437 1.80 23.45 -4.39
CA VAL A 437 2.52 23.22 -5.64
C VAL A 437 2.80 24.52 -6.37
N GLU A 438 1.86 25.45 -6.44
CA GLU A 438 2.09 26.76 -7.05
C GLU A 438 3.19 27.58 -6.34
N ARG A 439 3.22 27.51 -5.00
CA ARG A 439 4.32 28.12 -4.23
C ARG A 439 5.64 27.43 -4.49
N GLN A 440 5.65 26.08 -4.54
CA GLN A 440 6.83 25.27 -4.82
C GLN A 440 7.43 25.60 -6.19
N TYR A 441 6.60 25.72 -7.22
CA TYR A 441 7.09 26.02 -8.57
C TYR A 441 7.60 27.47 -8.71
N ARG A 442 6.95 28.44 -8.07
CA ARG A 442 7.50 29.82 -8.01
C ARG A 442 8.88 29.83 -7.35
N GLN A 443 9.04 29.08 -6.26
CA GLN A 443 10.33 28.99 -5.57
C GLN A 443 11.37 28.25 -6.40
N ALA A 444 10.98 27.21 -7.15
CA ALA A 444 11.86 26.49 -8.06
C ALA A 444 12.39 27.42 -9.17
N GLU A 445 11.52 28.21 -9.77
CA GLU A 445 11.88 29.21 -10.78
C GLU A 445 12.92 30.22 -10.23
N GLN A 446 12.70 30.76 -9.02
CA GLN A 446 13.65 31.68 -8.37
C GLN A 446 14.99 31.01 -8.09
N CYS A 447 15.00 29.77 -7.60
CA CYS A 447 16.25 29.04 -7.34
C CYS A 447 17.00 28.72 -8.63
N LEU A 448 16.30 28.34 -9.71
CA LEU A 448 16.91 28.08 -11.01
C LEU A 448 17.46 29.37 -11.66
N ALA A 449 16.77 30.50 -11.49
CA ALA A 449 17.29 31.80 -11.94
C ALA A 449 18.60 32.20 -11.18
N ARG A 450 18.65 31.95 -9.86
CA ARG A 450 19.90 32.15 -9.10
C ARG A 450 20.99 31.18 -9.52
N LEU A 451 20.67 29.92 -9.78
CA LEU A 451 21.62 28.95 -10.30
C LEU A 451 22.20 29.39 -11.66
N ALA A 452 21.35 29.96 -12.52
CA ALA A 452 21.79 30.55 -13.79
C ALA A 452 22.76 31.74 -13.61
N ALA A 453 22.55 32.56 -12.56
CA ALA A 453 23.46 33.64 -12.19
C ALA A 453 24.82 33.11 -11.68
N GLU A 454 24.84 31.92 -11.09
CA GLU A 454 26.09 31.19 -10.73
C GLU A 454 26.72 30.46 -11.93
N GLY A 455 26.22 30.68 -13.15
CA GLY A 455 26.78 30.13 -14.39
C GLY A 455 26.26 28.76 -14.81
N ILE A 456 25.21 28.23 -14.16
CA ILE A 456 24.62 26.93 -14.49
C ILE A 456 23.17 27.15 -14.92
N ARG A 457 22.91 27.16 -16.21
CA ARG A 457 21.57 27.40 -16.78
C ARG A 457 20.91 26.11 -17.22
N ILE A 458 19.64 25.95 -16.90
CA ILE A 458 18.79 24.92 -17.46
C ILE A 458 18.17 25.48 -18.73
N ARG A 459 18.61 24.99 -19.89
CA ARG A 459 18.23 25.47 -21.22
C ARG A 459 17.05 24.68 -21.80
N THR A 460 16.20 25.33 -22.55
CA THR A 460 15.23 24.66 -23.43
C THR A 460 15.88 24.33 -24.78
N TRP A 461 15.25 23.44 -25.56
CA TRP A 461 15.78 23.12 -26.89
C TRP A 461 15.96 24.37 -27.77
N ASN A 462 15.05 25.35 -27.65
CA ASN A 462 15.09 26.57 -28.45
C ASN A 462 16.24 27.53 -28.07
N ASP A 463 16.72 27.45 -26.83
CA ASP A 463 17.82 28.29 -26.33
C ASP A 463 19.21 27.75 -26.71
N VAL A 464 19.29 26.52 -27.22
CA VAL A 464 20.52 25.84 -27.58
C VAL A 464 20.94 26.25 -29.01
N ALA A 465 22.23 26.55 -29.21
CA ALA A 465 22.74 26.96 -30.52
C ALA A 465 22.67 25.82 -31.56
N PRO A 466 22.54 26.10 -32.86
CA PRO A 466 22.38 25.07 -33.89
C PRO A 466 23.49 24.00 -33.90
N ALA A 467 24.75 24.37 -33.66
CA ALA A 467 25.85 23.42 -33.56
C ALA A 467 25.72 22.47 -32.35
N GLU A 468 25.29 23.01 -31.21
CA GLU A 468 25.04 22.22 -30.00
C GLU A 468 23.82 21.29 -30.18
N ARG A 469 22.77 21.75 -30.87
CA ARG A 469 21.61 20.89 -31.21
C ARG A 469 22.04 19.70 -32.08
N ALA A 470 22.95 19.91 -33.04
CA ALA A 470 23.44 18.81 -33.86
C ALA A 470 24.14 17.75 -33.03
N LEU A 471 24.98 18.15 -32.05
CA LEU A 471 25.66 17.22 -31.13
C LEU A 471 24.69 16.50 -30.22
N LEU A 472 23.68 17.21 -29.71
CA LEU A 472 22.60 16.61 -28.90
C LEU A 472 21.73 15.62 -29.69
N THR A 473 21.51 15.91 -30.98
CA THR A 473 20.80 15.00 -31.91
C THR A 473 21.64 13.75 -32.21
N GLU A 474 22.96 13.91 -32.41
CA GLU A 474 23.85 12.76 -32.53
C GLU A 474 23.86 11.90 -31.27
N ARG A 475 23.97 12.55 -30.10
CA ARG A 475 23.89 11.87 -28.81
C ARG A 475 22.55 11.17 -28.62
N PHE A 476 21.43 11.80 -29.04
CA PHE A 476 20.12 11.16 -29.04
C PHE A 476 20.14 9.85 -29.83
N GLY A 477 20.65 9.86 -31.07
CA GLY A 477 20.69 8.65 -31.89
C GLY A 477 21.55 7.53 -31.29
N ARG A 478 22.67 7.87 -30.66
CA ARG A 478 23.64 6.90 -30.15
C ARG A 478 23.31 6.36 -28.75
N GLU A 479 22.84 7.23 -27.83
CA GLU A 479 22.73 6.90 -26.41
C GLU A 479 21.26 6.80 -25.93
N ILE A 480 20.37 7.65 -26.46
CA ILE A 480 19.00 7.79 -25.95
C ILE A 480 18.04 6.93 -26.76
N PHE A 481 18.04 7.07 -28.08
CA PHE A 481 17.12 6.38 -28.99
C PHE A 481 17.06 4.85 -28.77
N PRO A 482 18.17 4.11 -28.60
CA PRO A 482 18.13 2.67 -28.41
C PRO A 482 17.41 2.23 -27.12
N SER A 483 17.25 3.14 -26.15
CA SER A 483 16.57 2.87 -24.89
C SER A 483 15.09 3.27 -24.86
N LEU A 484 14.61 3.93 -25.93
CA LEU A 484 13.24 4.36 -26.04
C LEU A 484 12.37 3.26 -26.67
N ALA A 485 11.24 2.95 -26.04
CA ALA A 485 10.25 2.01 -26.52
C ALA A 485 8.90 2.73 -26.62
N PRO A 486 8.51 3.20 -27.83
CA PRO A 486 7.21 3.81 -28.02
C PRO A 486 6.09 2.78 -27.84
N ARG A 487 5.02 3.18 -27.17
CA ARG A 487 3.85 2.35 -26.90
C ARG A 487 2.60 3.05 -27.41
N ALA A 488 1.84 2.40 -28.28
CA ALA A 488 0.53 2.91 -28.64
C ALA A 488 -0.40 2.77 -27.43
N ILE A 489 -1.02 3.86 -27.02
CA ILE A 489 -2.15 3.82 -26.09
C ILE A 489 -3.41 3.92 -26.92
N THR A 490 -4.16 2.86 -26.93
CA THR A 490 -5.44 2.79 -27.59
C THR A 490 -6.36 1.87 -26.81
N ALA A 491 -7.58 2.34 -26.57
CA ALA A 491 -8.67 1.47 -26.13
C ALA A 491 -9.19 0.60 -27.30
N ALA A 492 -8.53 0.67 -28.47
CA ALA A 492 -8.90 -0.17 -29.59
C ALA A 492 -8.76 -1.64 -29.21
N PRO A 493 -9.77 -2.44 -29.50
CA PRO A 493 -9.74 -3.87 -29.22
C PRO A 493 -8.55 -4.54 -29.94
N GLY A 494 -7.74 -5.28 -29.20
CA GLY A 494 -6.57 -6.00 -29.74
C GLY A 494 -5.20 -5.49 -29.27
N PHE A 495 -5.15 -4.30 -28.67
CA PHE A 495 -3.96 -3.89 -27.95
C PHE A 495 -4.14 -4.24 -26.46
N PRO A 496 -3.19 -4.96 -25.82
CA PRO A 496 -3.24 -5.13 -24.39
C PRO A 496 -3.24 -3.75 -23.74
N VAL A 497 -4.17 -3.50 -22.83
CA VAL A 497 -4.15 -2.28 -22.01
C VAL A 497 -2.80 -2.25 -21.29
N GLN A 498 -1.91 -1.41 -21.77
CA GLN A 498 -0.57 -1.33 -21.23
C GLN A 498 -0.61 -0.54 -19.95
N VAL A 499 -0.20 -1.18 -18.86
CA VAL A 499 0.00 -0.50 -17.59
C VAL A 499 1.18 0.45 -17.74
N LEU A 500 0.90 1.75 -17.66
CA LEU A 500 1.95 2.76 -17.65
C LEU A 500 2.60 2.82 -16.27
N PRO A 501 3.94 2.87 -16.18
CA PRO A 501 4.62 2.93 -14.91
C PRO A 501 4.32 4.24 -14.16
N GLY A 502 4.21 4.15 -12.82
CA GLY A 502 4.09 5.33 -11.96
C GLY A 502 5.43 5.98 -11.64
N LEU A 503 5.41 7.25 -11.27
CA LEU A 503 6.54 8.06 -10.80
C LEU A 503 7.68 8.25 -11.80
N VAL A 504 7.46 7.99 -13.07
CA VAL A 504 8.41 8.21 -14.16
C VAL A 504 7.87 9.26 -15.14
N LEU A 505 8.76 9.92 -15.86
CA LEU A 505 8.37 10.85 -16.91
C LEU A 505 7.97 10.07 -18.16
N LEU A 506 6.80 10.45 -18.68
CA LEU A 506 6.19 9.89 -19.87
C LEU A 506 5.93 11.02 -20.87
N LEU A 507 6.13 10.76 -22.14
CA LEU A 507 5.83 11.69 -23.21
C LEU A 507 4.60 11.18 -23.98
N ALA A 508 3.50 11.90 -23.91
CA ALA A 508 2.30 11.70 -24.73
C ALA A 508 2.56 12.30 -26.11
N VAL A 509 2.55 11.48 -27.14
CA VAL A 509 2.84 11.87 -28.52
C VAL A 509 1.57 11.70 -29.37
N LEU A 510 1.08 12.79 -29.89
CA LEU A 510 -0.05 12.79 -30.80
C LEU A 510 0.43 12.63 -32.24
N LEU A 511 0.03 11.56 -32.89
CA LEU A 511 0.45 11.16 -34.20
C LEU A 511 -0.71 11.28 -35.17
N ARG A 512 -0.42 11.63 -36.45
CA ARG A 512 -1.38 11.65 -37.53
C ARG A 512 -0.89 10.77 -38.69
N ASP A 513 -1.80 9.98 -39.25
CA ASP A 513 -1.53 9.14 -40.41
C ASP A 513 -1.81 9.94 -41.69
N GLY A 514 -0.76 10.55 -42.29
CA GLY A 514 -0.91 11.46 -43.45
C GLY A 514 -1.50 12.84 -43.08
N GLU A 515 -1.80 13.68 -44.05
CA GLU A 515 -2.27 15.07 -43.80
C GLU A 515 -3.68 15.13 -43.22
N ASP A 516 -4.58 14.23 -43.60
CA ASP A 516 -5.98 14.19 -43.16
C ASP A 516 -6.36 12.90 -42.44
N GLY A 517 -5.37 12.10 -42.01
CA GLY A 517 -5.57 10.81 -41.37
C GLY A 517 -6.00 10.88 -39.90
N PRO A 518 -6.40 9.75 -39.34
CA PRO A 518 -6.81 9.66 -37.93
C PRO A 518 -5.69 10.01 -36.97
N MET A 519 -6.09 10.55 -35.83
CA MET A 519 -5.18 10.92 -34.74
C MET A 519 -5.00 9.75 -33.78
N HIS A 520 -3.75 9.40 -33.48
CA HIS A 520 -3.38 8.34 -32.54
C HIS A 520 -2.56 8.91 -31.37
N LEU A 521 -2.80 8.37 -30.18
CA LEU A 521 -1.99 8.69 -29.00
C LEU A 521 -0.97 7.58 -28.76
N ALA A 522 0.28 7.94 -28.71
CA ALA A 522 1.36 7.05 -28.30
C ALA A 522 2.05 7.60 -27.05
N VAL A 523 2.67 6.73 -26.25
CA VAL A 523 3.42 7.12 -25.07
C VAL A 523 4.84 6.60 -25.18
N VAL A 524 5.80 7.47 -24.86
CA VAL A 524 7.21 7.13 -24.76
C VAL A 524 7.65 7.31 -23.31
N LYS A 525 8.14 6.23 -22.70
CA LYS A 525 8.77 6.29 -21.37
C LYS A 525 10.17 6.88 -21.51
N LEU A 526 10.50 7.89 -20.73
CA LEU A 526 11.86 8.42 -20.65
C LEU A 526 12.77 7.45 -19.88
N PRO A 527 14.03 7.26 -20.30
CA PRO A 527 14.95 6.31 -19.69
C PRO A 527 15.45 6.80 -18.32
N GLU A 528 15.14 6.06 -17.27
CA GLU A 528 15.52 6.37 -15.88
C GLU A 528 17.02 6.15 -15.57
N ARG A 529 17.73 5.43 -16.45
CA ARG A 529 19.18 5.15 -16.27
C ARG A 529 20.07 6.29 -16.73
N LEU A 530 19.53 7.22 -17.51
CA LEU A 530 20.25 8.41 -17.96
C LEU A 530 19.99 9.57 -16.99
N PRO A 531 20.96 10.46 -16.76
CA PRO A 531 20.71 11.67 -15.99
C PRO A 531 19.65 12.51 -16.71
N ARG A 532 18.79 13.15 -15.94
CA ARG A 532 17.77 14.03 -16.51
C ARG A 532 18.34 15.30 -17.08
N PHE A 533 19.39 15.85 -16.44
CA PHE A 533 20.06 17.07 -16.88
C PHE A 533 21.31 16.73 -17.65
N LEU A 534 21.26 16.87 -18.99
CA LEU A 534 22.36 16.56 -19.88
C LEU A 534 23.24 17.79 -20.05
N PRO A 535 24.58 17.68 -19.99
CA PRO A 535 25.46 18.80 -20.27
C PRO A 535 25.36 19.22 -21.75
N VAL A 536 25.28 20.53 -21.95
CA VAL A 536 25.42 21.16 -23.26
C VAL A 536 26.90 21.40 -23.50
N THR A 537 27.40 21.09 -24.69
CA THR A 537 28.84 21.07 -25.02
C THR A 537 29.47 22.47 -24.84
N GLY A 538 30.61 22.52 -24.17
CA GLY A 538 31.43 23.72 -24.01
C GLY A 538 31.18 24.60 -22.80
N GLY A 539 30.26 24.21 -21.85
CA GLY A 539 29.98 24.99 -20.67
C GLY A 539 29.34 24.22 -19.53
N SER A 540 28.93 24.96 -18.51
CA SER A 540 28.19 24.42 -17.36
C SER A 540 26.67 24.37 -17.58
N ASP A 541 26.16 24.75 -18.77
CA ASP A 541 24.77 24.76 -19.12
C ASP A 541 24.25 23.33 -19.27
N LEU A 542 23.01 23.09 -18.85
CA LEU A 542 22.33 21.81 -18.85
C LEU A 542 21.03 21.88 -19.67
N ILE A 543 20.64 20.77 -20.29
CA ILE A 543 19.34 20.64 -20.96
C ILE A 543 18.61 19.43 -20.41
N PRO A 544 17.29 19.53 -20.10
CA PRO A 544 16.50 18.38 -19.71
C PRO A 544 16.42 17.31 -20.79
N LEU A 545 16.54 16.06 -20.43
CA LEU A 545 16.45 14.90 -21.31
C LEU A 545 15.17 14.91 -22.16
N GLU A 546 14.06 15.31 -21.55
CA GLU A 546 12.77 15.45 -22.23
C GLU A 546 12.77 16.45 -23.38
N GLU A 547 13.55 17.51 -23.29
CA GLU A 547 13.68 18.49 -24.37
C GLU A 547 14.39 17.86 -25.58
N VAL A 548 15.46 17.10 -25.35
CA VAL A 548 16.17 16.38 -26.40
C VAL A 548 15.32 15.30 -27.03
N VAL A 549 14.59 14.53 -26.21
CA VAL A 549 13.68 13.48 -26.71
C VAL A 549 12.52 14.09 -27.52
N ARG A 550 11.90 15.14 -27.00
CA ARG A 550 10.80 15.83 -27.70
C ARG A 550 11.22 16.37 -29.06
N ALA A 551 12.39 17.00 -29.15
CA ALA A 551 12.90 17.56 -30.40
C ALA A 551 13.19 16.49 -31.47
N ASN A 552 13.50 15.27 -31.06
CA ASN A 552 13.88 14.17 -31.94
C ASN A 552 12.85 13.03 -31.98
N VAL A 553 11.67 13.21 -31.36
CA VAL A 553 10.68 12.15 -31.20
C VAL A 553 10.13 11.61 -32.53
N GLY A 554 10.16 12.42 -33.60
CA GLY A 554 9.79 11.99 -34.95
C GLY A 554 10.57 10.80 -35.47
N ALA A 555 11.81 10.62 -35.04
CA ALA A 555 12.63 9.47 -35.42
C ALA A 555 12.05 8.12 -34.94
N LEU A 556 11.19 8.12 -33.91
CA LEU A 556 10.52 6.93 -33.40
C LEU A 556 9.32 6.51 -34.25
N TYR A 557 8.83 7.37 -35.15
CA TYR A 557 7.58 7.19 -35.90
C TYR A 557 7.77 7.45 -37.41
N PRO A 558 8.62 6.65 -38.08
CA PRO A 558 8.85 6.84 -39.52
C PRO A 558 7.53 6.70 -40.31
N GLY A 559 7.27 7.62 -41.20
CA GLY A 559 6.05 7.64 -42.04
C GLY A 559 4.80 8.23 -41.38
N ARG A 560 4.91 8.72 -40.10
CA ARG A 560 3.83 9.42 -39.41
C ARG A 560 4.22 10.85 -39.06
N GLN A 561 3.25 11.73 -39.05
CA GLN A 561 3.46 13.10 -38.59
C GLN A 561 3.28 13.17 -37.05
N VAL A 562 4.30 13.66 -36.37
CA VAL A 562 4.16 14.06 -34.96
C VAL A 562 3.49 15.43 -34.91
N VAL A 563 2.29 15.51 -34.37
CA VAL A 563 1.52 16.75 -34.25
C VAL A 563 1.94 17.52 -33.01
N GLU A 564 1.95 16.84 -31.86
CA GLU A 564 2.29 17.40 -30.55
C GLU A 564 2.94 16.34 -29.67
N ALA A 565 3.75 16.79 -28.70
CA ALA A 565 4.35 15.92 -27.70
C ALA A 565 4.41 16.64 -26.34
N HIS A 566 3.76 16.06 -25.33
CA HIS A 566 3.61 16.66 -24.01
C HIS A 566 4.04 15.68 -22.90
N LEU A 567 4.74 16.21 -21.92
CA LEU A 567 5.10 15.42 -20.73
C LEU A 567 3.93 15.23 -19.78
N PHE A 568 3.88 14.06 -19.21
CA PHE A 568 3.02 13.74 -18.07
C PHE A 568 3.68 12.73 -17.13
N ARG A 569 3.10 12.58 -15.97
CA ARG A 569 3.57 11.66 -14.94
C ARG A 569 2.39 11.12 -14.14
N LEU A 570 2.44 9.84 -13.77
CA LEU A 570 1.39 9.18 -13.00
C LEU A 570 1.86 8.91 -11.56
N THR A 571 0.96 9.11 -10.61
CA THR A 571 1.14 8.62 -9.24
C THR A 571 0.10 7.55 -8.96
N ARG A 572 0.53 6.34 -8.56
CA ARG A 572 -0.33 5.19 -8.29
C ARG A 572 -0.43 4.89 -6.80
N ALA A 573 -1.50 4.24 -6.36
CA ALA A 573 -1.62 3.80 -4.98
C ALA A 573 -0.46 2.87 -4.56
N ALA A 574 0.03 3.03 -3.32
CA ALA A 574 1.22 2.32 -2.84
C ALA A 574 0.93 0.96 -2.20
N ASP A 575 -0.34 0.56 -2.04
CA ASP A 575 -0.67 -0.62 -1.27
C ASP A 575 -0.22 -1.91 -1.96
N LEU A 576 0.48 -2.71 -1.16
CA LEU A 576 0.79 -4.10 -1.45
C LEU A 576 -0.21 -4.95 -0.65
N GLU A 577 -1.20 -5.53 -1.31
CA GLU A 577 -1.93 -6.65 -0.74
C GLU A 577 -1.02 -7.89 -0.83
N LEU A 578 -0.29 -8.14 0.24
CA LEU A 578 0.42 -9.41 0.41
C LEU A 578 -0.59 -10.43 0.94
N VAL A 579 -0.91 -11.43 0.15
CA VAL A 579 -1.62 -12.63 0.61
C VAL A 579 -0.60 -13.49 1.35
N GLU A 580 -0.37 -13.19 2.63
CA GLU A 580 0.67 -13.83 3.46
C GLU A 580 0.41 -15.33 3.67
N ASP A 581 -0.85 -15.77 3.61
CA ASP A 581 -1.27 -17.16 3.89
C ASP A 581 -0.86 -18.18 2.81
N ARG A 582 -0.34 -17.76 1.65
CA ARG A 582 -0.01 -18.64 0.53
C ARG A 582 1.45 -18.65 0.11
N ALA A 583 2.30 -17.85 0.73
CA ALA A 583 3.69 -17.72 0.32
C ALA A 583 4.59 -18.68 1.08
N GLY A 584 4.97 -19.77 0.46
CA GLY A 584 6.06 -20.63 0.96
C GLY A 584 7.43 -19.94 1.03
N ASN A 585 7.56 -18.77 0.39
CA ASN A 585 8.73 -17.89 0.45
C ASN A 585 8.31 -16.42 0.42
N LEU A 586 8.45 -15.72 1.55
CA LEU A 586 8.08 -14.31 1.70
C LEU A 586 8.86 -13.38 0.75
N LEU A 587 10.12 -13.68 0.45
CA LEU A 587 10.94 -12.92 -0.48
C LEU A 587 10.36 -12.94 -1.89
N GLN A 588 9.97 -14.13 -2.37
CA GLN A 588 9.33 -14.30 -3.68
C GLN A 588 7.97 -13.59 -3.73
N ALA A 589 7.15 -13.69 -2.68
CA ALA A 589 5.87 -13.00 -2.59
C ALA A 589 6.02 -11.47 -2.65
N ILE A 590 7.08 -10.92 -2.08
CA ILE A 590 7.39 -9.50 -2.15
C ILE A 590 7.86 -9.11 -3.56
N GLU A 591 8.72 -9.88 -4.19
CA GLU A 591 9.16 -9.65 -5.57
C GLU A 591 7.96 -9.64 -6.54
N GLU A 592 7.05 -10.58 -6.41
CA GLU A 592 5.79 -10.63 -7.19
C GLU A 592 4.85 -9.46 -6.88
N ALA A 593 4.72 -9.06 -5.61
CA ALA A 593 3.88 -7.95 -5.20
C ALA A 593 4.44 -6.60 -5.67
N VAL A 594 5.78 -6.43 -5.69
CA VAL A 594 6.45 -5.27 -6.28
C VAL A 594 6.18 -5.19 -7.79
N GLY A 595 6.20 -6.33 -8.48
CA GLY A 595 5.82 -6.40 -9.90
C GLY A 595 4.36 -5.98 -10.14
N ARG A 596 3.44 -6.35 -9.24
CA ARG A 596 2.01 -5.98 -9.32
C ARG A 596 1.73 -4.51 -9.00
N ARG A 597 2.61 -3.79 -8.30
CA ARG A 597 2.46 -2.35 -8.01
C ARG A 597 2.23 -1.49 -9.26
N ALA A 598 2.82 -1.88 -10.37
CA ALA A 598 2.63 -1.18 -11.63
C ALA A 598 1.17 -1.15 -12.10
N ALA A 599 0.35 -2.11 -11.65
CA ALA A 599 -1.07 -2.23 -11.98
C ALA A 599 -2.03 -1.58 -10.97
N ASN A 600 -1.51 -0.94 -9.89
CA ASN A 600 -2.36 -0.26 -8.92
C ASN A 600 -3.06 0.97 -9.53
N ALA A 601 -4.21 1.35 -8.98
CA ALA A 601 -4.99 2.49 -9.44
C ALA A 601 -4.19 3.79 -9.49
N VAL A 602 -4.39 4.59 -10.52
CA VAL A 602 -3.81 5.93 -10.65
C VAL A 602 -4.53 6.90 -9.71
N MET A 603 -3.77 7.61 -8.88
CA MET A 603 -4.30 8.58 -7.90
C MET A 603 -4.17 10.03 -8.38
N ARG A 604 -3.17 10.32 -9.21
CA ARG A 604 -2.89 11.65 -9.73
C ARG A 604 -2.20 11.57 -11.08
N ILE A 605 -2.51 12.51 -11.96
CA ILE A 605 -1.83 12.75 -13.22
C ILE A 605 -1.23 14.15 -13.16
N GLU A 606 0.08 14.28 -13.28
CA GLU A 606 0.77 15.55 -13.44
C GLU A 606 1.02 15.78 -14.93
N VAL A 607 0.67 16.97 -15.42
CA VAL A 607 0.84 17.32 -16.83
C VAL A 607 1.50 18.69 -16.97
N GLU A 608 2.18 18.94 -18.07
CA GLU A 608 2.62 20.29 -18.43
C GLU A 608 1.40 21.21 -18.57
N ARG A 609 1.47 22.43 -18.01
CA ARG A 609 0.38 23.41 -18.11
C ARG A 609 -0.02 23.73 -19.56
N ARG A 610 0.94 23.62 -20.49
CA ARG A 610 0.72 23.84 -21.92
C ARG A 610 0.03 22.68 -22.64
N MET A 611 -0.19 21.51 -21.99
CA MET A 611 -0.88 20.39 -22.61
C MET A 611 -2.32 20.78 -22.94
N PRO A 612 -2.78 20.66 -24.21
CA PRO A 612 -4.15 21.01 -24.61
C PRO A 612 -5.20 20.17 -23.88
N ALA A 613 -6.39 20.76 -23.66
CA ALA A 613 -7.50 20.06 -22.99
C ALA A 613 -7.87 18.74 -23.69
N ALA A 614 -7.93 18.74 -25.02
CA ALA A 614 -8.24 17.56 -25.81
C ALA A 614 -7.26 16.39 -25.58
N VAL A 615 -5.96 16.69 -25.43
CA VAL A 615 -4.93 15.67 -25.12
C VAL A 615 -5.10 15.15 -23.70
N ARG A 616 -5.40 16.03 -22.72
CA ARG A 616 -5.68 15.63 -21.33
C ARG A 616 -6.91 14.75 -21.22
N GLU A 617 -8.01 15.15 -21.87
CA GLU A 617 -9.24 14.36 -21.91
C GLU A 617 -9.02 12.99 -22.54
N ARG A 618 -8.26 12.94 -23.64
CA ARG A 618 -7.90 11.67 -24.28
C ARG A 618 -7.04 10.80 -23.36
N LEU A 619 -6.05 11.38 -22.70
CA LEU A 619 -5.20 10.67 -21.75
C LEU A 619 -6.02 10.13 -20.56
N LEU A 620 -6.91 10.95 -19.99
CA LEU A 620 -7.84 10.53 -18.93
C LEU A 620 -8.74 9.39 -19.39
N TRP A 621 -9.26 9.49 -20.61
CA TRP A 621 -10.11 8.45 -21.18
C TRP A 621 -9.38 7.11 -21.27
N GLU A 622 -8.15 7.09 -21.80
CA GLU A 622 -7.38 5.85 -21.97
C GLU A 622 -6.98 5.25 -20.62
N LEU A 623 -6.61 6.07 -19.64
CA LEU A 623 -6.21 5.62 -18.29
C LEU A 623 -7.37 5.03 -17.48
N ARG A 624 -8.64 5.36 -17.79
CA ARG A 624 -9.82 4.75 -17.16
C ARG A 624 -9.95 3.26 -17.42
N PHE A 625 -9.32 2.76 -18.47
CA PHE A 625 -9.39 1.35 -18.87
C PHE A 625 -8.20 0.54 -18.38
N GLU A 626 -7.24 1.14 -17.67
CA GLU A 626 -6.14 0.39 -17.09
C GLU A 626 -6.61 -0.59 -16.01
N PRO A 627 -5.95 -1.76 -15.88
CA PRO A 627 -6.18 -2.67 -14.75
C PRO A 627 -6.00 -1.93 -13.43
N GLY A 628 -6.93 -2.10 -12.48
CA GLY A 628 -6.90 -1.41 -11.19
C GLY A 628 -7.53 -0.01 -11.16
N ALA A 629 -8.07 0.48 -12.27
CA ALA A 629 -8.81 1.75 -12.33
C ALA A 629 -10.13 1.75 -11.50
N GLU A 630 -10.47 0.62 -10.91
CA GLU A 630 -11.74 0.36 -10.23
C GLU A 630 -11.93 1.12 -8.89
N ALA A 631 -10.86 1.62 -8.30
CA ALA A 631 -10.89 2.29 -7.00
C ALA A 631 -11.15 3.81 -7.10
N GLY A 632 -12.09 4.23 -7.92
CA GLY A 632 -12.46 5.63 -8.13
C GLY A 632 -12.07 6.10 -9.52
N ALA A 633 -13.05 6.36 -10.35
CA ALA A 633 -12.82 6.86 -11.70
C ALA A 633 -11.96 8.12 -11.66
N LEU A 634 -10.89 8.14 -12.46
CA LEU A 634 -10.10 9.34 -12.69
C LEU A 634 -10.98 10.45 -13.25
N THR A 635 -10.84 11.64 -12.71
CA THR A 635 -11.56 12.85 -13.10
C THR A 635 -10.57 13.96 -13.43
N GLU A 636 -11.05 15.07 -14.01
CA GLU A 636 -10.24 16.28 -14.19
C GLU A 636 -9.65 16.82 -12.87
N ARG A 637 -10.26 16.53 -11.72
CA ARG A 637 -9.76 16.91 -10.39
C ARG A 637 -8.46 16.17 -10.01
N ASP A 638 -8.19 15.03 -10.64
CA ASP A 638 -6.98 14.22 -10.42
C ASP A 638 -5.83 14.66 -11.33
N VAL A 639 -6.07 15.63 -12.22
CA VAL A 639 -5.08 16.20 -13.13
C VAL A 639 -4.49 17.46 -12.52
N LEU A 640 -3.20 17.46 -12.28
CA LEU A 640 -2.43 18.59 -11.79
C LEU A 640 -1.59 19.18 -12.93
N ALA A 641 -2.00 20.35 -13.45
CA ALA A 641 -1.24 21.07 -14.48
C ALA A 641 -0.16 21.95 -13.82
N VAL A 642 1.11 21.63 -14.04
CA VAL A 642 2.25 22.31 -13.43
C VAL A 642 2.91 23.31 -14.40
N PRO A 643 3.40 24.46 -13.90
CA PRO A 643 3.87 25.55 -14.77
C PRO A 643 5.31 25.39 -15.27
N GLY A 644 6.08 24.44 -14.80
CA GLY A 644 7.52 24.28 -15.09
C GLY A 644 7.92 22.81 -15.30
N LEU A 645 9.14 22.49 -14.89
CA LEU A 645 9.66 21.13 -14.98
C LEU A 645 8.79 20.15 -14.20
N LEU A 646 8.24 19.11 -14.85
CA LEU A 646 7.61 18.01 -14.14
C LEU A 646 8.65 17.30 -13.26
N ASP A 647 8.17 16.67 -12.18
CA ASP A 647 9.04 15.87 -11.29
C ASP A 647 10.24 16.64 -10.72
N LEU A 648 9.96 17.61 -9.85
CA LEU A 648 11.00 18.38 -9.18
C LEU A 648 11.92 17.54 -8.26
N ARG A 649 11.63 16.24 -8.04
CA ARG A 649 12.55 15.35 -7.31
C ARG A 649 13.93 15.26 -7.99
N SER A 650 13.96 15.38 -9.30
CA SER A 650 15.18 15.36 -10.09
C SER A 650 16.09 16.58 -9.89
N LEU A 651 15.61 17.64 -9.23
CA LEU A 651 16.49 18.75 -8.81
C LEU A 651 17.64 18.29 -7.90
N ARG A 652 17.53 17.08 -7.32
CA ARG A 652 18.64 16.45 -6.58
C ARG A 652 19.87 16.17 -7.45
N GLU A 653 19.73 16.00 -8.76
CA GLU A 653 20.87 15.83 -9.67
C GLU A 653 21.74 17.09 -9.74
N LEU A 654 21.16 18.25 -9.41
CA LEU A 654 21.87 19.52 -9.36
C LEU A 654 22.61 19.74 -8.03
N PHE A 655 22.48 18.84 -7.06
CA PHE A 655 23.03 18.99 -5.73
C PHE A 655 24.56 19.03 -5.72
N ASP A 656 25.19 18.35 -6.68
CA ASP A 656 26.65 18.31 -6.85
C ASP A 656 27.19 19.39 -7.80
N ALA A 657 26.35 20.35 -8.21
CA ALA A 657 26.78 21.49 -9.03
C ALA A 657 27.84 22.33 -8.32
N PRO A 658 28.84 22.86 -9.04
CA PRO A 658 29.98 23.59 -8.46
C PRO A 658 29.61 25.04 -8.10
N VAL A 659 28.71 25.22 -7.12
CA VAL A 659 28.26 26.52 -6.60
C VAL A 659 28.96 26.81 -5.28
N ALA A 660 29.72 27.90 -5.20
CA ALA A 660 30.43 28.30 -4.00
C ALA A 660 29.40 28.64 -2.87
N GLY A 661 29.56 28.03 -1.70
CA GLY A 661 28.59 28.21 -0.60
C GLY A 661 27.19 27.65 -0.86
N GLY A 662 26.98 26.93 -1.97
CA GLY A 662 25.67 26.36 -2.34
C GLY A 662 25.17 25.26 -1.42
N ARG A 663 26.00 24.71 -0.54
CA ARG A 663 25.66 23.65 0.43
C ARG A 663 26.11 24.03 1.84
N TYR A 664 25.48 23.38 2.82
CA TYR A 664 26.01 23.45 4.20
C TYR A 664 27.40 22.86 4.29
N ALA A 665 28.27 23.50 5.11
CA ALA A 665 29.60 22.95 5.40
C ALA A 665 29.45 21.52 5.96
N PRO A 666 30.28 20.54 5.52
CA PRO A 666 30.25 19.19 6.05
C PRO A 666 30.39 19.16 7.57
N LEU A 667 29.50 18.47 8.26
CA LEU A 667 29.61 18.24 9.69
C LEU A 667 30.56 17.07 9.92
N GLN A 668 31.64 17.31 10.64
CA GLN A 668 32.50 16.25 11.14
C GLN A 668 32.00 15.84 12.52
N GLY A 669 31.37 14.65 12.62
CA GLY A 669 30.88 14.13 13.88
C GLY A 669 32.01 13.87 14.89
N ALA A 670 31.75 14.09 16.17
CA ALA A 670 32.67 13.78 17.26
C ALA A 670 32.88 12.26 17.37
N ASP A 671 33.95 11.87 18.04
CA ASP A 671 34.22 10.49 18.42
C ASP A 671 34.09 10.35 19.95
N PRO A 672 32.92 9.88 20.43
CA PRO A 672 32.70 9.65 21.85
C PRO A 672 33.38 8.37 22.34
N PHE A 673 33.90 7.53 21.43
CA PHE A 673 34.64 6.32 21.73
C PHE A 673 36.10 6.46 21.28
N PRO A 674 37.01 7.03 22.08
CA PRO A 674 38.38 7.37 21.66
C PRO A 674 39.09 6.20 21.00
N PRO A 675 39.92 6.42 19.98
CA PRO A 675 40.69 5.37 19.33
C PRO A 675 41.61 4.65 20.32
N GLY A 676 41.75 3.33 20.19
CA GLY A 676 42.62 2.51 21.01
C GLY A 676 42.08 2.17 22.42
N VAL A 677 40.91 2.69 22.78
CA VAL A 677 40.25 2.28 24.04
C VAL A 677 39.36 1.07 23.75
N ASP A 678 39.42 0.07 24.63
CA ASP A 678 38.54 -1.11 24.56
C ASP A 678 37.10 -0.69 24.75
N LEU A 679 36.29 -0.94 23.70
CA LEU A 679 34.87 -0.57 23.68
C LEU A 679 34.10 -1.30 24.78
N TRP A 680 34.37 -2.59 24.98
CA TRP A 680 33.64 -3.41 25.96
C TRP A 680 33.86 -2.89 27.39
N ARG A 681 35.08 -2.53 27.71
CA ARG A 681 35.40 -1.91 28.98
C ARG A 681 34.68 -0.57 29.17
N LEU A 682 34.61 0.26 28.14
CA LEU A 682 33.88 1.54 28.21
C LEU A 682 32.37 1.33 28.50
N LEU A 683 31.79 0.25 27.97
CA LEU A 683 30.37 -0.07 28.15
C LEU A 683 30.11 -0.74 29.51
N ASP A 684 31.11 -1.44 30.09
CA ASP A 684 31.05 -1.98 31.44
C ASP A 684 31.08 -0.90 32.53
N GLU A 685 31.78 0.22 32.25
CA GLU A 685 31.87 1.33 33.21
C GLU A 685 30.53 2.08 33.36
N ARG A 686 29.81 2.32 32.25
CA ARG A 686 28.50 2.98 32.22
C ARG A 686 27.86 2.90 30.87
N GLU A 687 26.56 3.18 30.81
CA GLU A 687 25.82 3.41 29.56
C GLU A 687 26.42 4.57 28.75
N ARG A 688 26.34 4.46 27.41
CA ARG A 688 26.85 5.49 26.50
C ARG A 688 25.75 5.90 25.54
N LEU A 689 25.36 7.16 25.59
CA LEU A 689 24.42 7.75 24.67
C LEU A 689 25.16 8.44 23.52
N VAL A 690 24.82 8.11 22.28
CA VAL A 690 25.32 8.77 21.09
C VAL A 690 24.18 9.51 20.38
N TYR A 691 24.51 10.60 19.69
CA TYR A 691 23.55 11.44 18.98
C TYR A 691 24.04 11.79 17.58
N HIS A 692 23.60 11.04 16.57
CA HIS A 692 23.94 11.29 15.17
C HIS A 692 23.22 12.56 14.66
N PRO A 693 23.81 13.28 13.69
CA PRO A 693 25.14 13.15 13.10
C PRO A 693 26.27 13.80 13.92
N TYR A 694 25.96 14.36 15.09
CA TYR A 694 26.92 15.08 15.93
C TYR A 694 27.99 14.11 16.50
N ASP A 695 27.63 12.85 16.76
CA ASP A 695 28.56 11.74 16.97
C ASP A 695 28.64 10.92 15.68
N GLY A 696 29.84 10.61 15.22
CA GLY A 696 30.06 9.89 13.97
C GLY A 696 29.52 8.46 14.00
N PHE A 697 28.65 8.08 13.06
CA PHE A 697 28.07 6.73 12.98
C PHE A 697 29.15 5.65 12.84
N ASP A 698 30.13 5.87 11.96
CA ASP A 698 31.20 4.91 11.69
C ASP A 698 32.11 4.68 12.93
N ARG A 699 32.25 5.72 13.78
CA ARG A 699 33.06 5.69 15.00
C ARG A 699 32.33 5.13 16.24
N THR A 700 31.03 4.99 16.13
CA THR A 700 30.15 4.51 17.21
C THR A 700 29.46 3.21 16.83
N VAL A 701 28.31 3.24 16.18
CA VAL A 701 27.58 2.04 15.76
C VAL A 701 28.38 1.18 14.79
N GLY A 702 29.06 1.80 13.81
CA GLY A 702 29.94 1.09 12.88
C GLY A 702 31.07 0.36 13.62
N ARG A 703 31.71 1.04 14.59
CA ARG A 703 32.76 0.45 15.44
C ARG A 703 32.23 -0.70 16.29
N PHE A 704 31.05 -0.58 16.89
CA PHE A 704 30.42 -1.64 17.68
C PHE A 704 30.31 -2.95 16.89
N PHE A 705 29.83 -2.89 15.66
CA PHE A 705 29.78 -4.08 14.79
C PHE A 705 31.15 -4.54 14.31
N ALA A 706 32.06 -3.62 14.02
CA ALA A 706 33.41 -3.96 13.56
C ALA A 706 34.24 -4.63 14.66
N ASP A 707 34.21 -4.08 15.86
CA ASP A 707 34.90 -4.66 17.04
C ASP A 707 34.29 -6.03 17.38
N ALA A 708 32.96 -6.15 17.37
CA ALA A 708 32.28 -7.44 17.57
C ALA A 708 32.65 -8.49 16.52
N ALA A 709 32.86 -8.09 15.28
CA ALA A 709 33.27 -9.00 14.22
C ALA A 709 34.72 -9.47 14.39
N GLN A 710 35.60 -8.62 14.94
CA GLN A 710 37.03 -8.88 15.04
C GLN A 710 37.44 -9.56 16.34
N ASP A 711 36.77 -9.26 17.46
CA ASP A 711 37.08 -9.77 18.79
C ASP A 711 36.88 -11.31 18.88
N PRO A 712 37.92 -12.10 19.08
CA PRO A 712 37.79 -13.57 19.15
C PRO A 712 36.91 -14.06 20.33
N ALA A 713 36.73 -13.25 21.37
CA ALA A 713 35.86 -13.57 22.49
C ALA A 713 34.36 -13.42 22.19
N VAL A 714 34.00 -12.68 21.14
CA VAL A 714 32.61 -12.57 20.71
C VAL A 714 32.18 -13.86 20.01
N VAL A 715 31.13 -14.49 20.54
CA VAL A 715 30.58 -15.76 20.07
C VAL A 715 29.36 -15.58 19.21
N GLY A 716 28.58 -14.49 19.41
CA GLY A 716 27.35 -14.26 18.64
C GLY A 716 27.00 -12.77 18.49
N ILE A 717 26.32 -12.45 17.37
CA ILE A 717 25.79 -11.12 17.07
C ILE A 717 24.35 -11.28 16.60
N ARG A 718 23.43 -10.52 17.21
CA ARG A 718 22.04 -10.42 16.78
C ARG A 718 21.71 -8.98 16.41
N ALA A 719 20.96 -8.76 15.34
CA ALA A 719 20.56 -7.43 14.94
C ALA A 719 19.22 -7.41 14.20
N THR A 720 18.49 -6.31 14.34
CA THR A 720 17.35 -5.99 13.47
C THR A 720 17.83 -5.16 12.30
N LEU A 721 17.55 -5.56 11.06
CA LEU A 721 17.98 -4.85 9.88
C LEU A 721 16.79 -4.32 9.08
N TYR A 722 16.85 -3.01 8.74
CA TYR A 722 15.86 -2.29 7.98
C TYR A 722 16.55 -1.14 7.23
N ARG A 723 16.51 -1.12 5.90
CA ARG A 723 17.13 -0.07 5.07
C ARG A 723 18.62 0.18 5.35
N VAL A 724 19.44 -0.83 5.31
CA VAL A 724 20.88 -0.71 5.62
C VAL A 724 21.74 -0.05 4.53
N GLY A 725 21.23 0.09 3.30
CA GLY A 725 21.95 0.64 2.15
C GLY A 725 22.79 -0.39 1.39
N GLU A 726 23.18 -0.08 0.13
CA GLU A 726 23.90 -1.01 -0.77
C GLU A 726 25.31 -1.36 -0.29
N ARG A 727 26.03 -0.39 0.26
CA ARG A 727 27.39 -0.55 0.78
C ARG A 727 27.42 -0.25 2.28
N SER A 728 26.79 -1.13 3.05
CA SER A 728 26.66 -0.94 4.49
C SER A 728 27.89 -1.48 5.22
N PRO A 729 28.63 -0.66 6.00
CA PRO A 729 29.70 -1.13 6.86
C PRO A 729 29.21 -2.13 7.90
N VAL A 730 27.96 -2.05 8.31
CA VAL A 730 27.34 -3.02 9.23
C VAL A 730 27.21 -4.39 8.56
N VAL A 731 26.72 -4.45 7.30
CA VAL A 731 26.63 -5.71 6.54
C VAL A 731 28.01 -6.33 6.35
N GLU A 732 29.01 -5.52 5.99
CA GLU A 732 30.39 -6.03 5.81
C GLU A 732 30.99 -6.56 7.12
N SER A 733 30.69 -5.92 8.26
CA SER A 733 31.10 -6.41 9.59
C SER A 733 30.42 -7.74 9.94
N LEU A 734 29.12 -7.89 9.64
CA LEU A 734 28.38 -9.14 9.86
C LEU A 734 28.92 -10.27 8.99
N LEU A 735 29.22 -10.00 7.71
CA LEU A 735 29.87 -10.97 6.82
C LEU A 735 31.28 -11.34 7.32
N ALA A 736 32.03 -10.38 7.89
CA ALA A 736 33.32 -10.65 8.49
C ALA A 736 33.22 -11.51 9.76
N ALA A 737 32.16 -11.32 10.57
CA ALA A 737 31.86 -12.15 11.72
C ALA A 737 31.56 -13.62 11.33
N LEU A 738 30.70 -13.80 10.31
CA LEU A 738 30.39 -15.14 9.75
C LEU A 738 31.64 -15.86 9.26
N ARG A 739 32.50 -15.19 8.50
CA ARG A 739 33.78 -15.77 8.05
C ARG A 739 34.71 -16.20 9.19
N ARG A 740 34.53 -15.63 10.40
CA ARG A 740 35.28 -16.00 11.61
C ARG A 740 34.56 -17.04 12.46
N GLY A 741 33.47 -17.62 11.95
CA GLY A 741 32.71 -18.68 12.61
C GLY A 741 31.84 -18.20 13.77
N LYS A 742 31.48 -16.92 13.83
CA LYS A 742 30.56 -16.39 14.84
C LYS A 742 29.11 -16.68 14.45
N ASP A 743 28.23 -16.91 15.43
CA ASP A 743 26.78 -17.00 15.20
C ASP A 743 26.23 -15.60 14.90
N VAL A 744 25.59 -15.45 13.74
CA VAL A 744 24.95 -14.22 13.35
C VAL A 744 23.48 -14.49 13.06
N SER A 745 22.60 -13.94 13.91
CA SER A 745 21.15 -14.08 13.80
C SER A 745 20.50 -12.73 13.53
N LEU A 746 19.78 -12.60 12.42
CA LEU A 746 19.25 -11.33 11.96
C LEU A 746 17.74 -11.39 11.77
N PHE A 747 17.08 -10.39 12.27
CA PHE A 747 15.68 -10.14 11.97
C PHE A 747 15.56 -9.06 10.88
N VAL A 748 15.14 -9.46 9.70
CA VAL A 748 15.12 -8.61 8.51
C VAL A 748 13.70 -8.17 8.18
N GLU A 749 13.47 -6.86 8.07
CA GLU A 749 12.22 -6.30 7.59
C GLU A 749 12.30 -6.06 6.08
N LEU A 750 11.71 -6.97 5.31
CA LEU A 750 11.70 -6.89 3.84
C LEU A 750 10.65 -5.91 3.30
N LYS A 751 9.59 -5.62 4.07
CA LYS A 751 8.47 -4.73 3.66
C LYS A 751 8.83 -3.23 3.78
N ALA A 752 10.10 -2.88 3.50
CA ALA A 752 10.52 -1.48 3.46
C ALA A 752 10.04 -0.84 2.16
N ARG A 753 8.98 0.02 2.22
CA ARG A 753 8.44 0.71 1.04
C ARG A 753 9.55 1.36 0.22
N PHE A 754 9.59 1.06 -1.08
CA PHE A 754 10.55 1.56 -2.08
C PHE A 754 11.99 1.03 -1.99
N ASP A 755 12.32 0.19 -1.00
CA ASP A 755 13.65 -0.41 -0.84
C ASP A 755 13.62 -1.95 -0.94
N GLU A 756 12.48 -2.53 -1.31
CA GLU A 756 12.26 -3.97 -1.30
C GLU A 756 13.29 -4.72 -2.19
N ALA A 757 13.50 -4.23 -3.43
CA ALA A 757 14.46 -4.84 -4.35
C ALA A 757 15.93 -4.71 -3.89
N ARG A 758 16.28 -3.59 -3.23
CA ARG A 758 17.63 -3.39 -2.67
C ARG A 758 17.89 -4.29 -1.48
N ASN A 759 16.87 -4.47 -0.64
CA ASN A 759 16.99 -5.36 0.54
C ASN A 759 17.25 -6.81 0.13
N ALA A 760 16.68 -7.28 -0.97
CA ALA A 760 16.91 -8.64 -1.48
C ALA A 760 18.39 -8.93 -1.79
N GLY A 761 19.15 -7.96 -2.28
CA GLY A 761 20.54 -8.16 -2.68
C GLY A 761 21.50 -8.46 -1.52
N TRP A 762 21.48 -7.66 -0.43
CA TRP A 762 22.36 -7.92 0.72
C TRP A 762 21.86 -9.06 1.59
N VAL A 763 20.57 -9.34 1.62
CA VAL A 763 19.99 -10.49 2.31
C VAL A 763 20.54 -11.79 1.76
N ARG A 764 20.53 -11.99 0.43
CA ARG A 764 21.10 -13.19 -0.20
C ARG A 764 22.58 -13.38 0.14
N ARG A 765 23.38 -12.31 0.15
CA ARG A 765 24.80 -12.37 0.54
C ARG A 765 25.00 -12.87 1.98
N LEU A 766 24.14 -12.43 2.91
CA LEU A 766 24.22 -12.86 4.32
C LEU A 766 23.72 -14.31 4.48
N GLU A 767 22.69 -14.71 3.77
CA GLU A 767 22.17 -16.07 3.74
C GLU A 767 23.19 -17.06 3.19
N GLU A 768 23.79 -16.74 2.04
CA GLU A 768 24.86 -17.53 1.43
C GLU A 768 26.11 -17.65 2.32
N ALA A 769 26.35 -16.64 3.16
CA ALA A 769 27.46 -16.65 4.14
C ALA A 769 27.11 -17.43 5.44
N GLY A 770 25.87 -17.95 5.57
CA GLY A 770 25.45 -18.78 6.70
C GLY A 770 24.81 -18.02 7.87
N ALA A 771 24.28 -16.80 7.67
CA ALA A 771 23.53 -16.10 8.69
C ALA A 771 22.15 -16.76 8.94
N ASN A 772 21.73 -16.79 10.20
CA ASN A 772 20.37 -17.15 10.56
C ASN A 772 19.43 -15.96 10.30
N LEU A 773 18.57 -16.06 9.32
CA LEU A 773 17.66 -14.99 8.91
C LEU A 773 16.22 -15.29 9.29
N ALA A 774 15.54 -14.34 9.95
CA ALA A 774 14.10 -14.36 10.15
C ALA A 774 13.47 -13.15 9.42
N TYR A 775 12.40 -13.40 8.70
CA TYR A 775 11.75 -12.44 7.82
C TYR A 775 10.36 -12.06 8.37
N GLY A 776 10.30 -10.97 9.12
CA GLY A 776 9.04 -10.39 9.56
C GLY A 776 8.22 -11.25 10.54
N VAL A 777 7.18 -10.64 11.08
CA VAL A 777 6.10 -11.30 11.83
C VAL A 777 4.80 -11.03 11.08
N VAL A 778 3.94 -12.06 10.95
CA VAL A 778 2.66 -11.94 10.24
C VAL A 778 1.81 -10.83 10.87
N GLY A 779 1.29 -9.93 10.04
CA GLY A 779 0.45 -8.80 10.47
C GLY A 779 1.19 -7.65 11.17
N LEU A 780 2.47 -7.80 11.53
CA LEU A 780 3.27 -6.76 12.15
C LEU A 780 4.45 -6.36 11.26
N LYS A 781 4.89 -5.11 11.41
CA LYS A 781 6.09 -4.59 10.76
C LYS A 781 7.14 -4.27 11.81
N ASN A 782 8.37 -4.80 11.65
CA ASN A 782 9.44 -4.46 12.58
C ASN A 782 9.95 -3.04 12.33
N HIS A 783 9.99 -2.27 13.41
CA HIS A 783 10.57 -0.92 13.39
C HIS A 783 11.56 -0.69 14.54
N ALA A 784 11.75 -1.67 15.43
CA ALA A 784 12.77 -1.62 16.48
C ALA A 784 14.18 -1.69 15.89
N LYS A 785 15.12 -0.95 16.47
CA LYS A 785 16.53 -0.91 16.08
C LYS A 785 17.34 -1.42 17.25
N LEU A 786 17.66 -2.71 17.20
CA LEU A 786 18.31 -3.44 18.27
C LEU A 786 19.52 -4.20 17.74
N ALA A 787 20.60 -4.20 18.50
CA ALA A 787 21.72 -5.11 18.32
C ALA A 787 22.14 -5.69 19.67
N LEU A 788 22.54 -6.95 19.66
CA LEU A 788 23.01 -7.70 20.81
C LEU A 788 24.31 -8.41 20.42
N VAL A 789 25.37 -8.18 21.20
CA VAL A 789 26.65 -8.89 21.09
C VAL A 789 26.82 -9.78 22.32
N VAL A 790 27.11 -11.04 22.08
CA VAL A 790 27.40 -12.02 23.13
C VAL A 790 28.89 -12.31 23.13
N ARG A 791 29.56 -12.00 24.24
CA ARG A 791 31.01 -12.12 24.43
C ARG A 791 31.32 -13.09 25.56
N ARG A 792 32.31 -13.93 25.39
CA ARG A 792 32.81 -14.83 26.40
C ARG A 792 33.82 -14.09 27.30
N GLU A 793 33.60 -14.08 28.58
CA GLU A 793 34.53 -13.49 29.60
C GLU A 793 34.83 -14.53 30.65
N GLY A 794 35.97 -15.19 30.51
CA GLY A 794 36.26 -16.38 31.30
C GLY A 794 35.25 -17.50 31.03
N ASP A 795 34.60 -18.00 32.08
CA ASP A 795 33.56 -19.04 31.98
C ASP A 795 32.14 -18.46 31.79
N ALA A 796 31.99 -17.15 31.82
CA ALA A 796 30.68 -16.48 31.68
C ALA A 796 30.46 -15.90 30.27
N LEU A 797 29.18 -15.70 29.94
CA LEU A 797 28.78 -14.95 28.76
C LEU A 797 28.25 -13.58 29.17
N ARG A 798 28.90 -12.54 28.69
CA ARG A 798 28.46 -11.17 28.86
C ARG A 798 27.74 -10.69 27.57
N ARG A 799 26.76 -9.82 27.76
CA ARG A 799 25.95 -9.29 26.67
C ARG A 799 26.06 -7.78 26.63
N TYR A 800 26.24 -7.24 25.44
CA TYR A 800 26.30 -5.82 25.17
C TYR A 800 25.20 -5.49 24.17
N VAL A 801 24.42 -4.45 24.43
CA VAL A 801 23.28 -4.07 23.61
C VAL A 801 23.42 -2.67 23.04
N HIS A 802 22.83 -2.48 21.89
CA HIS A 802 22.55 -1.17 21.31
C HIS A 802 21.06 -1.06 21.03
N VAL A 803 20.43 0.02 21.54
CA VAL A 803 19.03 0.37 21.26
C VAL A 803 19.01 1.73 20.61
N GLY A 804 18.48 1.82 19.38
CA GLY A 804 18.51 3.05 18.60
C GLY A 804 17.15 3.60 18.21
N THR A 805 17.07 4.91 17.95
CA THR A 805 15.91 5.56 17.34
C THR A 805 15.95 5.44 15.81
N GLY A 806 17.14 5.33 15.22
CA GLY A 806 17.43 5.32 13.79
C GLY A 806 17.94 3.98 13.25
N ASN A 807 17.78 3.78 11.95
CA ASN A 807 18.23 2.56 11.27
C ASN A 807 19.77 2.45 11.22
N TYR A 808 20.27 1.23 11.07
CA TYR A 808 21.70 0.95 10.89
C TYR A 808 22.16 1.29 9.47
N ASN A 809 22.13 2.58 9.13
CA ASN A 809 22.47 3.09 7.81
C ASN A 809 23.38 4.32 7.93
N ALA A 810 24.65 4.15 7.55
CA ALA A 810 25.67 5.20 7.64
C ALA A 810 25.35 6.45 6.79
N ALA A 811 24.67 6.30 5.67
CA ALA A 811 24.29 7.43 4.81
C ALA A 811 23.18 8.28 5.47
N THR A 812 22.12 7.63 5.98
CA THR A 812 21.03 8.36 6.66
C THR A 812 21.48 8.96 7.98
N ALA A 813 22.38 8.30 8.72
CA ALA A 813 22.94 8.80 9.98
C ALA A 813 23.76 10.09 9.84
N ARG A 814 24.10 10.51 8.62
CA ARG A 814 24.77 11.80 8.34
C ARG A 814 23.80 12.97 8.16
N VAL A 815 22.54 12.67 7.90
CA VAL A 815 21.49 13.67 7.59
C VAL A 815 20.25 13.58 8.49
N TYR A 816 20.15 12.54 9.32
CA TYR A 816 19.08 12.35 10.31
C TYR A 816 19.64 12.56 11.71
N THR A 817 18.84 13.21 12.58
CA THR A 817 19.17 13.22 14.01
C THR A 817 18.61 11.94 14.62
N ASP A 818 19.50 11.08 15.14
CA ASP A 818 19.14 9.83 15.78
C ASP A 818 19.96 9.57 17.04
N LEU A 819 19.32 8.94 18.02
CA LEU A 819 19.96 8.56 19.29
C LEU A 819 20.23 7.06 19.29
N GLY A 820 21.31 6.66 19.97
CA GLY A 820 21.64 5.28 20.25
C GLY A 820 22.17 5.13 21.66
N LEU A 821 21.61 4.17 22.41
CA LEU A 821 22.07 3.80 23.74
C LEU A 821 22.84 2.49 23.66
N PHE A 822 24.09 2.52 24.11
CA PHE A 822 24.90 1.32 24.33
C PHE A 822 24.91 0.99 25.82
N SER A 823 24.66 -0.26 26.18
CA SER A 823 24.58 -0.70 27.56
C SER A 823 25.09 -2.13 27.73
N ALA A 824 25.67 -2.40 28.90
CA ALA A 824 26.01 -3.73 29.38
C ALA A 824 25.10 -4.16 30.56
N ASP A 825 24.01 -3.41 30.81
CA ASP A 825 23.03 -3.73 31.85
C ASP A 825 22.43 -5.12 31.60
N PRO A 826 22.51 -6.04 32.61
CA PRO A 826 22.10 -7.43 32.42
C PRO A 826 20.60 -7.60 32.19
N ASP A 827 19.76 -6.77 32.80
CA ASP A 827 18.31 -6.86 32.69
C ASP A 827 17.84 -6.36 31.27
N LEU A 828 18.43 -5.24 30.80
CA LEU A 828 18.19 -4.78 29.48
C LEU A 828 18.69 -5.77 28.42
N ALA A 829 19.88 -6.33 28.64
CA ALA A 829 20.44 -7.33 27.74
C ALA A 829 19.63 -8.64 27.71
N ALA A 830 19.04 -9.02 28.84
CA ALA A 830 18.12 -10.15 28.91
C ALA A 830 16.82 -9.85 28.12
N ASP A 831 16.24 -8.67 28.31
CA ASP A 831 15.02 -8.25 27.59
C ASP A 831 15.24 -8.22 26.07
N VAL A 832 16.35 -7.65 25.60
CA VAL A 832 16.69 -7.62 24.17
C VAL A 832 16.89 -9.04 23.63
N ASN A 833 17.55 -9.92 24.40
CA ASN A 833 17.70 -11.31 24.01
C ASN A 833 16.34 -12.05 23.94
N ASP A 834 15.47 -11.84 24.93
CA ASP A 834 14.14 -12.44 24.99
C ASP A 834 13.29 -11.98 23.79
N LEU A 835 13.37 -10.69 23.45
CA LEU A 835 12.71 -10.15 22.26
C LEU A 835 13.26 -10.79 20.97
N PHE A 836 14.58 -10.92 20.83
CA PHE A 836 15.15 -11.64 19.66
C PHE A 836 14.68 -13.09 19.61
N ASN A 837 14.61 -13.81 20.72
CA ASN A 837 14.14 -15.19 20.76
C ASN A 837 12.67 -15.30 20.29
N GLN A 838 11.80 -14.35 20.67
CA GLN A 838 10.42 -14.31 20.20
C GLN A 838 10.34 -14.01 18.69
N LEU A 839 11.15 -13.07 18.19
CA LEU A 839 11.14 -12.66 16.79
C LEU A 839 11.74 -13.71 15.85
N THR A 840 12.85 -14.35 16.25
CA THR A 840 13.59 -15.29 15.38
C THR A 840 13.22 -16.75 15.62
N GLY A 841 12.81 -17.12 16.83
CA GLY A 841 12.50 -18.50 17.18
C GLY A 841 11.07 -18.94 16.87
N SER A 842 10.08 -18.06 17.00
CA SER A 842 8.68 -18.42 16.84
C SER A 842 7.94 -17.58 15.82
N SER A 843 8.52 -16.49 15.32
CA SER A 843 7.87 -15.52 14.42
C SER A 843 6.51 -15.02 14.94
N HIS A 844 6.34 -14.98 16.25
CA HIS A 844 5.13 -14.51 16.91
C HIS A 844 5.24 -13.04 17.32
N ALA A 845 4.09 -12.40 17.50
CA ALA A 845 4.04 -11.07 18.08
C ALA A 845 4.70 -11.06 19.46
N PRO A 846 5.51 -10.03 19.80
CA PRO A 846 6.10 -9.91 21.13
C PRO A 846 5.02 -10.00 22.22
N SER A 847 5.27 -10.81 23.23
CA SER A 847 4.34 -11.04 24.34
C SER A 847 5.12 -11.17 25.65
N GLY A 848 4.45 -10.92 26.77
CA GLY A 848 5.04 -11.00 28.10
C GLY A 848 5.57 -9.66 28.62
N ALA A 849 5.97 -9.65 29.89
CA ALA A 849 6.54 -8.50 30.57
C ALA A 849 8.06 -8.49 30.41
N PHE A 850 8.59 -7.38 29.95
CA PHE A 850 10.01 -7.07 29.93
C PHE A 850 10.38 -6.32 31.23
N ARG A 851 11.64 -6.40 31.68
CA ARG A 851 12.14 -5.79 32.95
C ARG A 851 12.36 -4.29 32.75
N ARG A 852 12.99 -3.92 31.63
CA ARG A 852 13.47 -2.57 31.31
C ARG A 852 12.89 -2.06 29.97
N LEU A 853 12.64 -2.95 29.05
CA LEU A 853 12.23 -2.62 27.68
C LEU A 853 10.71 -2.50 27.59
N HIS A 854 10.22 -1.44 26.98
CA HIS A 854 8.80 -1.29 26.64
C HIS A 854 8.60 -1.57 25.16
N VAL A 855 7.85 -2.62 24.83
CA VAL A 855 7.73 -3.15 23.46
C VAL A 855 6.29 -3.02 22.95
N ALA A 856 6.12 -2.48 21.73
CA ALA A 856 4.85 -2.53 21.03
C ALA A 856 4.79 -3.83 20.18
N PRO A 857 3.56 -4.38 19.97
CA PRO A 857 2.24 -3.90 20.45
C PRO A 857 1.91 -4.34 21.89
N ALA A 858 2.71 -5.19 22.52
CA ALA A 858 2.35 -5.89 23.75
C ALA A 858 2.16 -4.99 24.99
N GLY A 859 3.13 -4.13 25.30
CA GLY A 859 3.16 -3.38 26.56
C GLY A 859 3.38 -1.89 26.45
N LEU A 860 3.82 -1.37 25.29
CA LEU A 860 4.23 0.02 25.15
C LEU A 860 3.09 1.02 25.36
N LEU A 861 1.92 0.79 24.76
CA LEU A 861 0.78 1.70 24.89
C LEU A 861 0.21 1.73 26.31
N PRO A 862 -0.07 0.59 26.99
CA PRO A 862 -0.49 0.59 28.38
C PRO A 862 0.51 1.32 29.28
N TRP A 863 1.80 1.04 29.18
CA TRP A 863 2.84 1.72 29.92
C TRP A 863 2.86 3.23 29.71
N LEU A 864 2.67 3.69 28.46
CA LEU A 864 2.65 5.11 28.13
C LEU A 864 1.45 5.80 28.78
N LEU A 865 0.26 5.21 28.69
CA LEU A 865 -0.97 5.73 29.28
C LEU A 865 -0.87 5.78 30.81
N GLU A 866 -0.36 4.72 31.46
CA GLU A 866 -0.11 4.66 32.90
C GLU A 866 0.89 5.74 33.36
N THR A 867 1.92 5.98 32.55
CA THR A 867 2.94 6.99 32.88
C THR A 867 2.39 8.40 32.77
N ILE A 868 1.55 8.68 31.76
CA ILE A 868 0.84 9.96 31.60
C ILE A 868 -0.14 10.16 32.77
N ASP A 869 -0.92 9.13 33.13
CA ASP A 869 -1.88 9.20 34.25
C ASP A 869 -1.19 9.38 35.61
N ALA A 870 -0.01 8.78 35.81
CA ALA A 870 0.78 8.98 37.01
C ALA A 870 1.21 10.46 37.18
N GLU A 871 1.58 11.16 36.10
CA GLU A 871 1.86 12.61 36.17
C GLU A 871 0.57 13.41 36.42
N ALA A 872 -0.56 13.02 35.81
CA ALA A 872 -1.85 13.65 36.09
C ALA A 872 -2.28 13.45 37.56
N ALA A 873 -2.06 12.27 38.14
CA ALA A 873 -2.35 12.01 39.54
C ALA A 873 -1.51 12.88 40.49
N ARG A 874 -0.22 13.09 40.18
CA ARG A 874 0.65 14.00 40.94
C ARG A 874 0.16 15.44 40.87
N ALA A 875 -0.20 15.91 39.67
CA ALA A 875 -0.73 17.26 39.51
C ALA A 875 -2.02 17.46 40.32
N ARG A 876 -2.94 16.46 40.35
CA ARG A 876 -4.14 16.49 41.21
C ARG A 876 -3.81 16.52 42.70
N ALA A 877 -2.70 15.91 43.10
CA ALA A 877 -2.20 15.94 44.46
C ALA A 877 -1.47 17.28 44.82
N GLY A 878 -1.43 18.27 43.92
CA GLY A 878 -0.76 19.55 44.11
C GLY A 878 0.77 19.49 43.90
N GLU A 879 1.31 18.40 43.39
CA GLU A 879 2.74 18.31 43.07
C GLU A 879 3.05 18.88 41.69
N THR A 880 4.28 19.37 41.51
CA THR A 880 4.76 19.76 40.16
C THR A 880 4.83 18.52 39.28
N ALA A 881 4.14 18.57 38.14
CA ALA A 881 4.11 17.51 37.15
C ALA A 881 4.39 18.04 35.75
N ARG A 882 5.19 17.30 34.99
CA ARG A 882 5.60 17.72 33.65
C ARG A 882 5.77 16.54 32.72
N ILE A 883 5.35 16.73 31.43
CA ILE A 883 5.60 15.79 30.35
C ILE A 883 6.28 16.54 29.21
N ARG A 884 7.42 16.04 28.75
CA ARG A 884 8.06 16.54 27.53
C ARG A 884 8.34 15.39 26.56
N ALA A 885 8.15 15.62 25.27
CA ALA A 885 8.54 14.60 24.29
C ALA A 885 8.98 15.22 22.98
N LYS A 886 9.98 14.59 22.36
CA LYS A 886 10.35 14.81 20.96
C LYS A 886 9.89 13.60 20.15
N LEU A 887 9.15 13.85 19.06
CA LEU A 887 8.46 12.84 18.27
C LEU A 887 8.41 13.24 16.79
N ASN A 888 8.24 12.25 15.91
CA ASN A 888 7.93 12.57 14.51
C ASN A 888 6.43 12.75 14.26
N GLY A 889 5.57 12.22 15.15
CA GLY A 889 4.14 12.40 15.04
C GLY A 889 3.35 11.98 16.26
N VAL A 890 2.24 12.67 16.50
CA VAL A 890 1.26 12.40 17.54
C VAL A 890 -0.11 12.32 16.87
N ALA A 891 -0.74 11.14 16.86
CA ALA A 891 -2.04 10.92 16.22
C ALA A 891 -2.84 9.76 16.84
N ASP A 892 -2.34 9.12 17.89
CA ASP A 892 -3.12 8.11 18.60
C ASP A 892 -4.15 8.76 19.50
N VAL A 893 -5.42 8.46 19.25
CA VAL A 893 -6.55 9.09 19.95
C VAL A 893 -6.48 8.88 21.46
N GLN A 894 -6.13 7.68 21.93
CA GLN A 894 -6.05 7.39 23.37
C GLN A 894 -4.92 8.18 24.04
N VAL A 895 -3.78 8.31 23.35
CA VAL A 895 -2.66 9.12 23.85
C VAL A 895 -3.03 10.59 23.88
N VAL A 896 -3.69 11.12 22.84
CA VAL A 896 -4.13 12.52 22.81
C VAL A 896 -5.13 12.81 23.92
N GLN A 897 -6.10 11.90 24.15
CA GLN A 897 -7.07 12.02 25.24
C GLN A 897 -6.39 12.00 26.62
N ALA A 898 -5.42 11.10 26.82
CA ALA A 898 -4.66 11.05 28.07
C ALA A 898 -3.87 12.35 28.33
N LEU A 899 -3.27 12.94 27.27
CA LEU A 899 -2.59 14.24 27.38
C LEU A 899 -3.57 15.38 27.69
N TYR A 900 -4.77 15.37 27.13
CA TYR A 900 -5.81 16.35 27.48
C TYR A 900 -6.22 16.21 28.95
N SER A 901 -6.47 14.99 29.41
CA SER A 901 -6.80 14.72 30.81
C SER A 901 -5.67 15.15 31.77
N ALA A 902 -4.41 14.94 31.36
CA ALA A 902 -3.24 15.41 32.13
C ALA A 902 -3.15 16.94 32.15
N SER A 903 -3.41 17.64 31.02
CA SER A 903 -3.46 19.09 30.97
C SER A 903 -4.54 19.67 31.89
N GLN A 904 -5.74 19.08 31.86
CA GLN A 904 -6.85 19.43 32.76
C GLN A 904 -6.53 19.19 34.24
N ALA A 905 -5.73 18.16 34.53
CA ALA A 905 -5.24 17.88 35.90
C ALA A 905 -4.16 18.89 36.37
N GLY A 906 -3.60 19.70 35.48
CA GLY A 906 -2.59 20.71 35.81
C GLY A 906 -1.17 20.37 35.36
N VAL A 907 -0.94 19.29 34.61
CA VAL A 907 0.37 18.90 34.08
C VAL A 907 0.81 19.88 32.99
N THR A 908 2.05 20.38 33.06
CA THR A 908 2.67 21.14 31.97
C THR A 908 3.20 20.18 30.90
N ILE A 909 2.75 20.35 29.65
CA ILE A 909 3.07 19.44 28.54
C ILE A 909 3.72 20.22 27.41
N GLU A 910 4.94 19.84 27.04
CA GLU A 910 5.72 20.48 25.97
C GLU A 910 6.21 19.45 24.98
N LEU A 911 5.73 19.54 23.74
CA LEU A 911 6.00 18.55 22.70
C LEU A 911 6.78 19.17 21.54
N VAL A 912 7.82 18.50 21.09
CA VAL A 912 8.52 18.78 19.82
C VAL A 912 8.07 17.76 18.80
N VAL A 913 7.15 18.14 17.90
CA VAL A 913 6.56 17.25 16.90
C VAL A 913 6.98 17.67 15.49
N ARG A 914 7.85 16.92 14.87
CA ARG A 914 8.37 17.25 13.54
C ARG A 914 7.30 17.29 12.45
N GLY A 915 6.45 16.27 12.39
CA GLY A 915 5.52 16.05 11.28
C GLY A 915 4.05 16.19 11.69
N ILE A 916 3.34 15.07 11.61
CA ILE A 916 1.90 15.00 11.83
C ILE A 916 1.57 15.15 13.32
N CYS A 917 0.65 16.06 13.63
CA CYS A 917 0.08 16.24 14.96
C CYS A 917 -1.42 16.41 14.83
N THR A 918 -2.21 15.54 15.45
CA THR A 918 -3.67 15.65 15.52
C THR A 918 -4.15 16.27 16.84
N LEU A 919 -3.25 16.50 17.79
CA LEU A 919 -3.52 17.17 19.04
C LEU A 919 -3.72 18.69 18.80
N ARG A 920 -4.76 19.29 19.39
CA ARG A 920 -5.00 20.76 19.42
C ARG A 920 -4.44 21.33 20.71
N PRO A 921 -3.34 22.11 20.68
CA PRO A 921 -2.80 22.75 21.88
C PRO A 921 -3.55 24.05 22.20
N GLY A 922 -3.48 24.49 23.46
CA GLY A 922 -3.95 25.81 23.87
C GLY A 922 -5.46 26.01 23.86
N VAL A 923 -6.27 24.94 23.79
CA VAL A 923 -7.74 25.06 23.85
C VAL A 923 -8.17 25.25 25.32
N PRO A 924 -8.89 26.34 25.65
CA PRO A 924 -9.34 26.58 27.01
C PRO A 924 -10.17 25.42 27.58
N GLY A 925 -9.86 25.06 28.84
CA GLY A 925 -10.54 23.94 29.52
C GLY A 925 -10.19 22.54 29.02
N VAL A 926 -9.40 22.40 27.96
CA VAL A 926 -9.03 21.09 27.37
C VAL A 926 -7.50 20.91 27.36
N SER A 927 -6.78 21.79 26.67
CA SER A 927 -5.35 21.64 26.39
C SER A 927 -4.54 22.93 26.62
N GLU A 928 -5.02 23.83 27.47
CA GLU A 928 -4.40 25.12 27.72
C GLU A 928 -2.97 25.06 28.26
N ARG A 929 -2.59 23.91 28.88
CA ARG A 929 -1.24 23.63 29.38
C ARG A 929 -0.38 22.82 28.41
N ILE A 930 -0.85 22.63 27.18
CA ILE A 930 -0.10 21.93 26.15
C ILE A 930 0.47 22.94 25.14
N ARG A 931 1.76 22.88 24.96
CA ARG A 931 2.50 23.58 23.92
C ARG A 931 3.11 22.58 22.95
N VAL A 932 2.93 22.81 21.65
CA VAL A 932 3.53 21.97 20.60
C VAL A 932 4.37 22.85 19.68
N VAL A 933 5.63 22.47 19.51
CA VAL A 933 6.53 23.12 18.55
C VAL A 933 7.00 22.09 17.51
N SER A 934 7.39 22.59 16.36
CA SER A 934 7.97 21.75 15.29
C SER A 934 9.28 22.35 14.81
N ARG A 935 10.31 21.54 14.77
CA ARG A 935 11.62 21.93 14.27
C ARG A 935 11.91 21.24 12.95
N LEU A 936 12.32 22.02 11.96
CA LEU A 936 12.79 21.58 10.65
C LEU A 936 14.05 22.37 10.30
N GLY A 937 15.01 21.76 9.62
CA GLY A 937 16.23 22.43 9.26
C GLY A 937 17.15 21.55 8.43
N ARG A 938 18.45 21.78 8.53
CA ARG A 938 19.49 21.04 7.83
C ARG A 938 19.37 19.54 7.97
N PHE A 939 19.10 19.06 9.18
CA PHE A 939 18.96 17.63 9.48
C PHE A 939 17.50 17.25 9.63
N LEU A 940 17.16 16.02 9.25
CA LEU A 940 15.85 15.47 9.50
C LEU A 940 15.74 15.07 10.98
N GLU A 941 14.93 15.80 11.72
CA GLU A 941 14.70 15.57 13.16
C GLU A 941 13.93 14.26 13.36
N HIS A 942 14.66 13.17 13.62
CA HIS A 942 14.10 11.82 13.65
C HIS A 942 14.17 11.16 15.02
N ALA A 943 14.99 11.65 15.94
CA ALA A 943 15.11 11.14 17.30
C ALA A 943 13.78 11.17 18.04
N ARG A 944 13.56 10.21 18.94
CA ARG A 944 12.45 10.21 19.90
C ARG A 944 13.03 10.23 21.29
N ILE A 945 12.55 11.19 22.08
CA ILE A 945 12.89 11.38 23.49
C ILE A 945 11.58 11.54 24.23
N TYR A 946 11.42 10.82 25.37
CA TYR A 946 10.31 11.05 26.27
C TYR A 946 10.86 11.40 27.65
N GLU A 947 10.30 12.41 28.29
CA GLU A 947 10.64 12.82 29.65
C GLU A 947 9.36 13.00 30.47
N PHE A 948 9.32 12.32 31.61
CA PHE A 948 8.20 12.38 32.56
C PHE A 948 8.71 12.79 33.94
N GLY A 949 8.09 13.80 34.52
CA GLY A 949 8.42 14.40 35.81
C GLY A 949 9.16 15.74 35.70
N PRO A 950 9.16 16.53 36.78
CA PRO A 950 9.94 17.76 36.90
C PRO A 950 11.44 17.46 36.91
N PRO A 951 12.32 18.46 36.69
CA PRO A 951 13.77 18.27 36.52
C PRO A 951 14.45 17.40 37.57
N GLU A 952 13.99 17.51 38.81
CA GLU A 952 14.61 16.84 39.97
C GLU A 952 14.42 15.32 40.01
N ARG A 953 13.33 14.86 39.34
CA ARG A 953 12.95 13.42 39.31
C ARG A 953 12.57 12.95 37.90
N ALA A 954 12.99 13.69 36.88
CA ALA A 954 12.68 13.36 35.51
C ALA A 954 13.24 11.99 35.09
N ARG A 955 12.36 11.18 34.52
CA ARG A 955 12.73 9.90 33.89
C ARG A 955 12.79 10.12 32.38
N HIS A 956 13.87 9.67 31.77
CA HIS A 956 14.11 9.84 30.35
C HIS A 956 14.09 8.49 29.64
N TYR A 957 13.53 8.48 28.44
CA TYR A 957 13.46 7.31 27.57
C TYR A 957 13.80 7.71 26.15
N ILE A 958 14.39 6.78 25.42
CA ILE A 958 14.56 6.88 23.96
C ILE A 958 13.99 5.64 23.30
N GLY A 959 13.63 5.71 22.03
CA GLY A 959 13.10 4.56 21.31
C GLY A 959 12.70 4.82 19.87
N SER A 960 12.16 3.79 19.24
CA SER A 960 11.77 3.82 17.84
C SER A 960 10.33 4.30 17.61
N ALA A 961 9.47 4.37 18.63
CA ALA A 961 8.05 4.64 18.53
C ALA A 961 7.73 6.13 18.42
N ASP A 962 6.77 6.47 17.59
CA ASP A 962 5.99 7.70 17.66
C ASP A 962 4.64 7.41 18.34
N TRP A 963 3.95 8.44 18.81
CA TRP A 963 2.63 8.30 19.44
C TRP A 963 1.52 8.25 18.36
N ARG A 964 1.62 7.22 17.51
CA ARG A 964 0.69 7.01 16.39
C ARG A 964 0.12 5.59 16.44
N PRO A 965 -1.14 5.36 15.97
CA PRO A 965 -1.78 4.04 16.00
C PRO A 965 -0.92 2.94 15.37
N ARG A 966 -0.28 3.22 14.22
CA ARG A 966 0.58 2.25 13.53
C ARG A 966 1.81 1.84 14.35
N ASN A 967 2.42 2.77 15.09
CA ASN A 967 3.59 2.49 15.92
C ASN A 967 3.20 1.70 17.17
N LEU A 968 2.11 2.10 17.82
CA LEU A 968 1.71 1.54 19.11
C LEU A 968 0.98 0.19 18.99
N ARG A 969 0.34 -0.12 17.81
CA ARG A 969 -0.53 -1.29 17.63
C ARG A 969 -0.16 -2.24 16.49
N ARG A 970 0.55 -1.75 15.45
CA ARG A 970 0.79 -2.52 14.21
C ARG A 970 2.26 -2.67 13.86
N ARG A 971 3.14 -2.29 14.78
CA ARG A 971 4.58 -2.40 14.62
C ARG A 971 5.22 -2.99 15.86
N ILE A 972 6.38 -3.60 15.65
CA ILE A 972 7.29 -3.94 16.72
C ILE A 972 8.19 -2.73 16.93
N GLU A 973 8.02 -2.08 18.08
CA GLU A 973 8.78 -0.90 18.51
C GLU A 973 9.42 -1.19 19.86
N ALA A 974 10.53 -0.52 20.15
CA ALA A 974 11.23 -0.64 21.43
C ALA A 974 11.52 0.75 22.01
N VAL A 975 11.23 0.91 23.30
CA VAL A 975 11.53 2.10 24.10
C VAL A 975 12.29 1.66 25.34
N VAL A 976 13.38 2.36 25.67
CA VAL A 976 14.29 2.02 26.76
C VAL A 976 14.50 3.20 27.69
N PRO A 977 14.54 3.01 29.02
CA PRO A 977 14.96 4.04 29.97
C PRO A 977 16.45 4.36 29.81
N VAL A 978 16.82 5.61 30.07
CA VAL A 978 18.20 6.08 30.11
C VAL A 978 18.55 6.39 31.54
N GLU A 979 19.51 5.64 32.13
CA GLU A 979 19.83 5.73 33.54
C GLU A 979 21.10 6.53 33.85
N ASP A 980 22.06 6.55 32.91
CA ASP A 980 23.27 7.35 33.08
C ASP A 980 22.97 8.83 33.22
N SER A 981 23.50 9.48 34.27
CA SER A 981 23.21 10.86 34.59
C SER A 981 23.67 11.84 33.50
N ALA A 982 24.82 11.60 32.88
CA ALA A 982 25.35 12.44 31.82
C ALA A 982 24.52 12.28 30.52
N ALA A 983 24.05 11.06 30.25
CA ALA A 983 23.14 10.81 29.16
C ALA A 983 21.77 11.51 29.35
N ARG A 984 21.19 11.41 30.54
CA ARG A 984 19.95 12.13 30.90
C ARG A 984 20.10 13.63 30.77
N GLU A 985 21.20 14.20 31.24
CA GLU A 985 21.50 15.63 31.12
C GLU A 985 21.62 16.05 29.64
N ARG A 986 22.24 15.22 28.81
CA ARG A 986 22.32 15.46 27.36
C ARG A 986 20.93 15.50 26.71
N LEU A 987 20.04 14.57 27.07
CA LEU A 987 18.67 14.51 26.57
C LEU A 987 17.85 15.73 27.01
N ARG A 988 17.96 16.12 28.29
CA ARG A 988 17.32 17.29 28.83
C ARG A 988 17.76 18.57 28.10
N THR A 989 19.06 18.76 27.96
CA THR A 989 19.64 19.90 27.25
C THR A 989 19.16 19.95 25.78
N GLN A 990 19.02 18.81 25.14
CA GLN A 990 18.51 18.75 23.77
C GLN A 990 17.04 19.19 23.69
N LEU A 991 16.18 18.72 24.60
CA LEU A 991 14.79 19.14 24.69
C LEU A 991 14.67 20.64 24.98
N ASP A 992 15.47 21.15 25.93
CA ASP A 992 15.50 22.58 26.28
C ASP A 992 15.85 23.45 25.07
N ARG A 993 16.87 23.04 24.29
CA ARG A 993 17.30 23.77 23.07
C ARG A 993 16.23 23.77 22.00
N GLU A 994 15.54 22.66 21.79
CA GLU A 994 14.54 22.54 20.74
C GLU A 994 13.24 23.27 21.09
N LEU A 995 12.85 23.24 22.35
CA LEU A 995 11.68 23.98 22.86
C LEU A 995 11.90 25.49 22.92
N ALA A 996 13.14 25.93 23.13
CA ALA A 996 13.53 27.33 23.16
C ALA A 996 14.00 27.91 21.82
N ASP A 997 14.04 27.09 20.74
CA ASP A 997 14.51 27.53 19.44
C ASP A 997 13.60 28.61 18.86
N PRO A 998 14.07 29.83 18.64
CA PRO A 998 13.24 30.91 18.09
C PRO A 998 12.83 30.69 16.65
N GLN A 999 13.46 29.74 15.96
CA GLN A 999 13.10 29.32 14.59
C GLN A 999 12.09 28.17 14.56
N ALA A 1000 11.74 27.61 15.71
CA ALA A 1000 10.73 26.56 15.76
C ALA A 1000 9.35 27.10 15.36
N TRP A 1001 8.58 26.25 14.71
CA TRP A 1001 7.19 26.53 14.37
C TRP A 1001 6.30 26.19 15.56
N VAL A 1002 5.45 27.11 15.98
CA VAL A 1002 4.46 26.87 17.04
C VAL A 1002 3.15 26.44 16.41
N LEU A 1003 2.57 25.34 16.90
CA LEU A 1003 1.25 24.86 16.49
C LEU A 1003 0.16 25.62 17.23
N HIS A 1004 -0.83 26.11 16.48
CA HIS A 1004 -2.02 26.79 17.01
C HIS A 1004 -3.24 25.85 17.08
N PRO A 1005 -4.28 26.22 17.86
CA PRO A 1005 -5.49 25.39 18.00
C PRO A 1005 -6.22 25.10 16.68
N ASP A 1006 -6.10 25.96 15.68
CA ASP A 1006 -6.70 25.79 14.35
C ASP A 1006 -5.91 24.86 13.42
N GLY A 1007 -4.75 24.36 13.88
CA GLY A 1007 -3.86 23.51 13.09
C GLY A 1007 -2.83 24.25 12.26
N SER A 1008 -2.84 25.60 12.29
CA SER A 1008 -1.81 26.41 11.63
C SER A 1008 -0.50 26.40 12.41
N TYR A 1009 0.60 26.71 11.71
CA TYR A 1009 1.92 26.83 12.30
C TYR A 1009 2.55 28.17 11.92
N ASN A 1010 3.02 28.91 12.90
CA ASN A 1010 3.75 30.16 12.70
C ASN A 1010 5.17 30.07 13.26
N ARG A 1011 6.15 30.73 12.61
CA ARG A 1011 7.48 30.96 13.18
C ARG A 1011 7.38 32.13 14.17
N GLY A 1012 7.97 31.99 15.34
CA GLY A 1012 8.06 33.04 16.33
C GLY A 1012 8.13 32.49 17.74
N GLY A 1013 8.90 33.12 18.59
CA GLY A 1013 8.90 32.90 20.04
C GLY A 1013 7.53 33.15 20.67
N PRO A 1014 7.36 32.83 21.96
CA PRO A 1014 6.08 32.97 22.67
C PRO A 1014 5.47 34.37 22.63
N ASP A 1015 6.19 35.41 22.18
CA ASP A 1015 5.78 36.84 22.13
C ASP A 1015 5.75 37.40 20.69
N GLY A 1016 5.73 36.57 19.62
CA GLY A 1016 5.58 37.04 18.25
C GLY A 1016 4.13 37.33 17.89
N PRO A 1017 3.82 38.35 17.01
CA PRO A 1017 2.48 38.85 16.73
C PRO A 1017 1.56 37.78 16.17
#